data_98d82405e2e8b4714e3d8bf8ad21a292
#
_entry.id   98d82405e2e8b4714e3d8bf8ad21a292
#
_cell.length_a   1.000
_cell.length_b   1.000
_cell.length_c   1.000
_cell.angle_alpha   90.00
_cell.angle_beta   90.00
_cell.angle_gamma   90.00
#
_symmetry.space_group_name_H-M   'P 1'
#
loop_
_entity.id
_entity.type
_entity.pdbx_description
1 polymer ?
#
loop_
_entity_poly.entity_id
_entity_poly.type
_entity_poly.pdbx_seq_one_letter_code
_entity_poly.pdbx_strand_id
1 'polypeptide(L)'
;MRKELLLAASAFVVSVAGSSVAQAQCVLKGTVIDAATNDPLVGVTVSLQGTPTKVFTDNDGKFVIKSPKTKCNLQFSSVGFESTTLASNHAGEYDFGFIPMASASIALKDAVVTTRAVARKTPVALTTLGAIAIEERVGTADLPKVLETTPGVYIMREGGGYGDTKVNMRGFKSENVAVLVNGVSMNDMEWGGVYWSNWAGLTDVASSIQTQRGLGAAKVSTPSVGGSINIVTKTTDARKGGAFTYGLGNDGYNKLAFSLSTGRTADGWALTVMGGKTWGDGYIQGTDFRAWNYFLSVSKELSKNHLLTFTAFGAPQVHNKRSAYDGLTVQGWQEVGKYMRPGEQYRYNATFGYDRYGQVRHSQQNVYHKPQLQLQHLWQIDRTSSLNTVAYLSLGYGGGESGQGTQEYSSAWYGSNNGILATQFRNADGTFAYGKIQEMNAASESGSKMVMSMSKNLHKWVGLVSTYTKEINDRFNLYGGLDLRYYVGTHTNEITDLYDGAYYIDRYRKNVKPENFAGAGTDAFVNKKLSVGDVVQRDYDGFVAQSGVFGQAEYDFNNLTAFVAGSLNNTAQWRKDRFYYDAAHAESEKVNKIGFTVKGGVNYKFPHIDGWGGQHNVFGNIGYISRAPFFSGGVFLASQVSNQVNPDAVNEKIFSGEVGYSYHTAAFTANVNVYHTEWKDKTMAKMTEIPVDGNVERTWINMQGVNSIHEGLEVDLSYKPAKWFSLRGMLSVGNWRWTNNPVGYFYNSAGQPIDKFGHPLDQSQGPDHARMRFNQKDVKEGGSAQLTAGLGFNVYPMEGLRIGLDWKYFSNYYADYAVTANDISLDGVKTFHTPWKVPAYGLVDLSAGYTFQMGGYKTTLSGNIENLLDQEYISQAYDGAGHDWSTANRVFYGFGRQMSVKLKVNF
;
A
#
# COMPACT_ATOMS: atom_id res chain seq x y z
N MET A 1 14.34 -51.33 -38.04
CA MET A 1 14.60 -50.05 -37.35
C MET A 1 14.40 -50.09 -35.81
N ARG A 2 14.29 -51.24 -35.16
CA ARG A 2 14.14 -51.36 -33.68
C ARG A 2 15.29 -52.13 -33.01
N LYS A 3 16.33 -52.54 -33.73
CA LYS A 3 17.50 -53.27 -33.19
C LYS A 3 18.79 -52.44 -33.19
N GLU A 4 18.86 -51.35 -33.88
CA GLU A 4 20.05 -50.50 -33.88
C GLU A 4 20.06 -49.38 -32.83
N LEU A 5 18.88 -49.07 -32.23
CA LEU A 5 18.79 -48.10 -31.10
C LEU A 5 19.13 -48.71 -29.74
N LEU A 6 19.21 -50.03 -29.61
CA LEU A 6 19.59 -50.74 -28.40
C LEU A 6 21.09 -51.02 -28.28
N LEU A 7 21.83 -50.93 -29.39
CA LEU A 7 23.30 -51.09 -29.38
C LEU A 7 24.04 -49.75 -29.17
N ALA A 8 23.40 -48.59 -29.44
CA ALA A 8 23.94 -47.28 -29.18
C ALA A 8 23.79 -46.85 -27.71
N ALA A 9 22.79 -47.41 -27.00
CA ALA A 9 22.58 -47.18 -25.58
C ALA A 9 23.50 -48.01 -24.65
N SER A 10 24.02 -49.13 -25.15
CA SER A 10 24.94 -50.00 -24.37
C SER A 10 26.41 -49.63 -24.56
N ALA A 11 26.80 -48.85 -25.57
CA ALA A 11 28.14 -48.37 -25.75
C ALA A 11 28.46 -47.07 -24.97
N PHE A 12 27.44 -46.38 -24.46
CA PHE A 12 27.63 -45.16 -23.66
C PHE A 12 27.75 -45.42 -22.17
N VAL A 13 27.49 -46.63 -21.70
CA VAL A 13 27.56 -47.04 -20.28
C VAL A 13 28.91 -47.64 -19.88
N VAL A 14 29.79 -47.92 -20.81
CA VAL A 14 31.08 -48.56 -20.51
C VAL A 14 32.30 -47.64 -20.57
N SER A 15 32.15 -46.39 -20.98
CA SER A 15 33.26 -45.41 -21.01
C SER A 15 33.30 -44.39 -19.87
N VAL A 16 32.52 -44.56 -18.79
CA VAL A 16 32.57 -43.71 -17.57
C VAL A 16 33.07 -44.49 -16.33
N ALA A 17 33.75 -45.61 -16.53
CA ALA A 17 34.40 -46.31 -15.44
C ALA A 17 35.91 -46.12 -15.49
N GLY A 18 36.37 -44.87 -15.09
CA GLY A 18 37.83 -44.60 -15.04
C GLY A 18 38.21 -43.27 -14.44
N SER A 19 37.25 -42.45 -13.95
CA SER A 19 37.59 -41.32 -13.09
C SER A 19 37.50 -41.80 -11.63
N SER A 20 38.66 -41.97 -11.00
CA SER A 20 38.77 -42.11 -9.56
C SER A 20 38.02 -40.96 -8.89
N VAL A 21 36.81 -41.24 -8.43
CA VAL A 21 36.08 -40.32 -7.55
C VAL A 21 36.95 -40.17 -6.31
N ALA A 22 37.71 -39.07 -6.23
CA ALA A 22 38.38 -38.70 -5.01
C ALA A 22 37.32 -38.59 -3.92
N GLN A 23 37.23 -39.59 -3.07
CA GLN A 23 36.27 -39.66 -1.97
C GLN A 23 36.55 -38.48 -1.07
N ALA A 24 35.60 -37.57 -0.89
CA ALA A 24 35.80 -36.41 -0.06
C ALA A 24 36.19 -36.87 1.36
N GLN A 25 37.37 -36.44 1.83
CA GLN A 25 37.85 -36.77 3.15
C GLN A 25 37.11 -36.07 4.26
N CYS A 26 36.46 -34.94 3.96
CA CYS A 26 35.52 -34.27 4.88
C CYS A 26 34.39 -33.55 4.17
N VAL A 27 33.27 -33.47 4.84
CA VAL A 27 32.08 -32.67 4.46
C VAL A 27 31.90 -31.61 5.52
N LEU A 28 32.06 -30.35 5.15
CA LEU A 28 31.97 -29.19 6.03
C LEU A 28 30.68 -28.45 5.79
N LYS A 29 29.92 -28.20 6.85
CA LYS A 29 28.66 -27.47 6.79
C LYS A 29 28.57 -26.42 7.89
N GLY A 30 27.64 -25.51 7.77
CA GLY A 30 27.36 -24.47 8.75
C GLY A 30 26.33 -23.48 8.21
N THR A 31 25.99 -22.50 9.03
CA THR A 31 25.05 -21.41 8.70
C THR A 31 25.78 -20.08 8.85
N VAL A 32 25.88 -19.33 7.77
CA VAL A 32 26.50 -17.99 7.80
C VAL A 32 25.43 -16.98 8.18
N ILE A 33 25.75 -16.16 9.17
CA ILE A 33 24.83 -15.15 9.71
C ILE A 33 25.49 -13.76 9.73
N ASP A 34 24.70 -12.72 9.69
CA ASP A 34 25.13 -11.36 9.98
C ASP A 34 25.50 -11.26 11.48
N ALA A 35 26.72 -10.85 11.78
CA ALA A 35 27.22 -10.73 13.16
C ALA A 35 26.40 -9.74 14.03
N ALA A 36 25.70 -8.80 13.43
CA ALA A 36 24.92 -7.79 14.14
C ALA A 36 23.47 -8.15 14.31
N THR A 37 22.84 -8.76 13.29
CA THR A 37 21.40 -9.05 13.30
C THR A 37 21.10 -10.51 13.60
N ASN A 38 22.10 -11.40 13.49
CA ASN A 38 21.97 -12.86 13.49
C ASN A 38 21.05 -13.39 12.38
N ASP A 39 20.77 -12.58 11.36
CA ASP A 39 19.99 -13.03 10.20
C ASP A 39 20.84 -13.91 9.29
N PRO A 40 20.29 -14.97 8.68
CA PRO A 40 21.01 -15.79 7.73
C PRO A 40 21.45 -14.99 6.51
N LEU A 41 22.72 -15.15 6.14
CA LEU A 41 23.28 -14.48 4.95
C LEU A 41 23.18 -15.40 3.73
N VAL A 42 22.30 -15.02 2.80
CA VAL A 42 22.06 -15.74 1.56
C VAL A 42 23.16 -15.46 0.54
N GLY A 43 23.65 -16.52 -0.13
CA GLY A 43 24.57 -16.42 -1.25
C GLY A 43 25.96 -15.92 -0.89
N VAL A 44 26.38 -16.09 0.35
CA VAL A 44 27.79 -15.98 0.72
C VAL A 44 28.61 -16.99 -0.06
N THR A 45 29.68 -16.57 -0.69
CA THR A 45 30.63 -17.47 -1.35
C THR A 45 31.47 -18.13 -0.29
N VAL A 46 31.38 -19.44 -0.19
CA VAL A 46 32.23 -20.28 0.66
C VAL A 46 33.22 -21.02 -0.23
N SER A 47 34.51 -20.72 -0.11
CA SER A 47 35.55 -21.27 -0.97
C SER A 47 36.63 -22.00 -0.14
N LEU A 48 37.14 -23.12 -0.68
CA LEU A 48 38.33 -23.79 -0.15
C LEU A 48 39.55 -23.08 -0.69
N GLN A 49 40.34 -22.45 0.23
CA GLN A 49 41.54 -21.72 -0.18
C GLN A 49 42.53 -22.63 -0.91
N GLY A 50 43.09 -22.14 -2.00
CA GLY A 50 44.03 -22.86 -2.85
C GLY A 50 43.39 -23.92 -3.77
N THR A 51 42.06 -23.94 -3.90
CA THR A 51 41.35 -24.84 -4.81
C THR A 51 40.25 -24.06 -5.58
N PRO A 52 39.78 -24.55 -6.73
CA PRO A 52 38.65 -23.95 -7.43
C PRO A 52 37.27 -24.25 -6.78
N THR A 53 37.24 -25.05 -5.70
CA THR A 53 36.00 -25.49 -5.06
C THR A 53 35.34 -24.35 -4.29
N LYS A 54 34.14 -24.02 -4.68
CA LYS A 54 33.31 -23.00 -4.03
C LYS A 54 31.84 -23.40 -4.04
N VAL A 55 31.09 -23.00 -3.01
CA VAL A 55 29.65 -23.13 -2.89
C VAL A 55 29.06 -21.79 -2.41
N PHE A 56 27.76 -21.64 -2.50
CA PHE A 56 27.04 -20.46 -2.00
C PHE A 56 26.09 -20.86 -0.88
N THR A 57 25.90 -19.99 0.09
CA THR A 57 24.87 -20.22 1.10
C THR A 57 23.47 -20.15 0.47
N ASP A 58 22.60 -21.00 0.96
CA ASP A 58 21.19 -21.04 0.58
C ASP A 58 20.36 -19.91 1.25
N ASN A 59 19.04 -19.96 1.10
CA ASN A 59 18.12 -18.95 1.64
C ASN A 59 18.09 -18.92 3.19
N ASP A 60 18.54 -19.98 3.84
CA ASP A 60 18.68 -20.09 5.30
C ASP A 60 20.13 -19.79 5.76
N GLY A 61 20.98 -19.27 4.85
CA GLY A 61 22.40 -19.01 5.13
C GLY A 61 23.27 -20.26 5.23
N LYS A 62 22.75 -21.45 4.91
CA LYS A 62 23.43 -22.74 5.07
C LYS A 62 24.31 -23.06 3.87
N PHE A 63 25.43 -23.72 4.13
CA PHE A 63 26.29 -24.25 3.09
C PHE A 63 26.73 -25.69 3.43
N VAL A 64 27.06 -26.42 2.39
CA VAL A 64 27.74 -27.73 2.48
C VAL A 64 28.84 -27.75 1.42
N ILE A 65 30.08 -27.91 1.85
CA ILE A 65 31.25 -27.97 0.96
C ILE A 65 32.06 -29.24 1.23
N LYS A 66 32.48 -29.92 0.16
CA LYS A 66 33.30 -31.14 0.26
C LYS A 66 34.76 -30.80 0.05
N SER A 67 35.61 -31.26 0.95
CA SER A 67 37.07 -31.10 0.85
C SER A 67 37.76 -32.44 0.66
N PRO A 68 38.74 -32.53 -0.26
CA PRO A 68 39.57 -33.73 -0.43
C PRO A 68 40.63 -33.85 0.67
N LYS A 69 40.79 -32.84 1.52
CA LYS A 69 41.78 -32.80 2.64
C LYS A 69 41.06 -32.49 3.93
N THR A 70 41.47 -33.16 5.03
CA THR A 70 41.00 -32.86 6.39
C THR A 70 41.44 -31.48 6.88
N LYS A 71 42.67 -31.08 6.55
CA LYS A 71 43.21 -29.77 6.91
C LYS A 71 43.04 -28.82 5.77
N CYS A 72 42.15 -27.85 5.92
CA CYS A 72 41.83 -26.84 4.90
C CYS A 72 41.32 -25.53 5.52
N ASN A 73 41.37 -24.44 4.77
CA ASN A 73 40.79 -23.16 5.15
C ASN A 73 39.58 -22.87 4.30
N LEU A 74 38.47 -22.55 4.95
CA LEU A 74 37.26 -22.03 4.33
C LEU A 74 37.29 -20.52 4.37
N GLN A 75 37.20 -19.89 3.23
CA GLN A 75 37.03 -18.46 3.12
C GLN A 75 35.58 -18.13 2.79
N PHE A 76 34.98 -17.29 3.59
CA PHE A 76 33.63 -16.75 3.44
C PHE A 76 33.75 -15.33 2.90
N SER A 77 33.09 -15.05 1.81
CA SER A 77 33.07 -13.73 1.20
C SER A 77 31.67 -13.38 0.70
N SER A 78 31.22 -12.19 1.03
CA SER A 78 29.97 -11.63 0.56
C SER A 78 30.15 -10.12 0.36
N VAL A 79 29.42 -9.57 -0.61
CA VAL A 79 29.44 -8.10 -0.83
C VAL A 79 28.86 -7.42 0.40
N GLY A 80 29.56 -6.43 0.92
CA GLY A 80 29.14 -5.71 2.13
C GLY A 80 29.59 -6.33 3.46
N PHE A 81 30.34 -7.45 3.43
CA PHE A 81 30.87 -8.12 4.62
C PHE A 81 32.38 -8.31 4.57
N GLU A 82 33.02 -8.27 5.72
CA GLU A 82 34.44 -8.63 5.86
C GLU A 82 34.62 -10.11 5.55
N SER A 83 35.62 -10.42 4.71
CA SER A 83 35.92 -11.80 4.41
C SER A 83 36.45 -12.50 5.66
N THR A 84 35.80 -13.58 6.07
CA THR A 84 36.16 -14.38 7.23
C THR A 84 36.79 -15.68 6.78
N THR A 85 37.82 -16.13 7.47
CA THR A 85 38.47 -17.41 7.17
C THR A 85 38.42 -18.31 8.40
N LEU A 86 37.95 -19.54 8.23
CA LEU A 86 37.91 -20.57 9.25
C LEU A 86 38.83 -21.72 8.84
N ALA A 87 39.72 -22.10 9.73
CA ALA A 87 40.52 -23.30 9.57
C ALA A 87 39.74 -24.53 10.00
N SER A 88 39.78 -25.59 9.21
CA SER A 88 39.26 -26.90 9.55
C SER A 88 40.36 -27.94 9.61
N ASN A 89 40.28 -28.83 10.59
CA ASN A 89 41.15 -30.00 10.71
C ASN A 89 40.31 -31.26 11.05
N HIS A 90 39.08 -31.28 10.58
CA HIS A 90 38.10 -32.32 10.88
C HIS A 90 38.06 -33.38 9.78
N ALA A 91 37.97 -34.64 10.15
CA ALA A 91 37.69 -35.77 9.23
C ALA A 91 36.20 -36.11 9.28
N GLY A 92 35.68 -36.56 8.18
CA GLY A 92 34.27 -36.92 8.07
C GLY A 92 33.35 -35.70 7.93
N GLU A 93 32.18 -35.75 8.55
CA GLU A 93 31.20 -34.64 8.51
C GLU A 93 31.34 -33.74 9.74
N TYR A 94 31.49 -32.42 9.52
CA TYR A 94 31.65 -31.43 10.60
C TYR A 94 30.76 -30.21 10.33
N ASP A 95 30.04 -29.79 11.37
CA ASP A 95 29.18 -28.60 11.35
C ASP A 95 29.82 -27.48 12.20
N PHE A 96 30.13 -26.35 11.57
CA PHE A 96 30.65 -25.17 12.24
C PHE A 96 29.58 -24.40 13.05
N GLY A 97 28.31 -24.81 12.97
CA GLY A 97 27.21 -24.06 13.56
C GLY A 97 27.02 -22.70 12.90
N PHE A 98 26.85 -21.66 13.71
CA PHE A 98 26.69 -20.29 13.20
C PHE A 98 28.03 -19.61 12.98
N ILE A 99 28.22 -19.07 11.77
CA ILE A 99 29.45 -18.37 11.37
C ILE A 99 29.08 -16.90 11.16
N PRO A 100 29.41 -16.03 12.11
CA PRO A 100 29.10 -14.62 12.00
C PRO A 100 30.08 -13.93 11.05
N MET A 101 29.53 -13.16 10.08
CA MET A 101 30.30 -12.25 9.24
C MET A 101 30.03 -10.82 9.66
N ALA A 102 31.08 -10.05 9.91
CA ALA A 102 30.99 -8.62 10.17
C ALA A 102 30.80 -7.86 8.87
N SER A 103 30.02 -6.78 8.89
CA SER A 103 29.88 -5.90 7.73
C SER A 103 31.24 -5.26 7.38
N ALA A 104 31.62 -5.30 6.10
CA ALA A 104 32.90 -4.79 5.60
C ALA A 104 33.06 -3.26 5.69
N SER A 105 31.93 -2.53 5.75
CA SER A 105 31.93 -1.10 6.05
C SER A 105 30.86 -0.79 7.09
N ILE A 106 31.24 -0.11 8.13
CA ILE A 106 30.35 0.39 9.18
C ILE A 106 29.27 1.29 8.56
N ALA A 107 29.62 2.03 7.50
CA ALA A 107 28.74 2.93 6.79
C ALA A 107 27.58 2.25 6.06
N LEU A 108 27.75 1.04 5.50
CA LEU A 108 26.69 0.33 4.76
C LEU A 108 25.60 -0.27 5.68
N LYS A 109 25.99 -0.58 6.91
CA LYS A 109 25.10 -1.16 7.91
C LYS A 109 24.01 -0.18 8.36
N ASP A 110 24.35 1.07 8.52
CA ASP A 110 23.45 2.09 9.08
C ASP A 110 22.48 2.69 8.08
N ALA A 111 22.80 2.69 6.77
CA ALA A 111 21.88 3.19 5.73
C ALA A 111 20.58 2.39 5.64
N VAL A 112 20.63 1.10 5.99
CA VAL A 112 19.49 0.19 5.99
C VAL A 112 18.84 0.09 7.38
N VAL A 113 19.62 0.30 8.46
CA VAL A 113 19.20 0.10 9.85
C VAL A 113 18.40 1.27 10.41
N THR A 114 18.62 2.50 9.95
CA THR A 114 17.95 3.70 10.52
C THR A 114 16.43 3.69 10.39
N THR A 115 15.86 2.93 9.46
CA THR A 115 14.42 2.82 9.25
C THR A 115 13.83 1.45 9.61
N ARG A 116 14.66 0.45 9.94
CA ARG A 116 14.20 -0.89 10.31
C ARG A 116 14.04 -1.04 11.81
N ALA A 117 12.90 -1.57 12.26
CA ALA A 117 12.81 -2.21 13.54
C ALA A 117 13.59 -3.54 13.48
N VAL A 118 14.41 -3.80 14.48
CA VAL A 118 15.15 -5.07 14.55
C VAL A 118 14.24 -6.12 15.17
N ALA A 119 13.90 -7.14 14.40
CA ALA A 119 13.13 -8.26 14.91
C ALA A 119 13.79 -8.83 16.18
N ARG A 120 13.00 -9.11 17.22
CA ARG A 120 13.42 -9.62 18.53
C ARG A 120 14.22 -8.66 19.45
N LYS A 121 14.63 -7.48 18.97
CA LYS A 121 15.16 -6.44 19.85
C LYS A 121 14.11 -5.37 20.14
N THR A 122 13.32 -5.00 19.14
CA THR A 122 12.27 -3.99 19.26
C THR A 122 10.97 -4.64 19.72
N PRO A 123 10.31 -4.17 20.78
CA PRO A 123 9.06 -4.74 21.31
C PRO A 123 7.85 -4.32 20.47
N VAL A 124 7.73 -4.82 19.24
CA VAL A 124 6.66 -4.51 18.29
C VAL A 124 6.27 -5.73 17.47
N ALA A 125 5.01 -5.79 17.05
CA ALA A 125 4.52 -6.79 16.11
C ALA A 125 5.06 -6.50 14.69
N LEU A 126 5.98 -7.32 14.22
CA LEU A 126 6.75 -7.10 13.01
C LEU A 126 6.68 -8.31 12.08
N THR A 127 6.48 -8.06 10.79
CA THR A 127 6.59 -9.06 9.72
C THR A 127 7.53 -8.53 8.63
N THR A 128 8.50 -9.33 8.20
CA THR A 128 9.41 -8.96 7.11
C THR A 128 9.31 -9.95 5.97
N LEU A 129 9.14 -9.45 4.75
CA LEU A 129 9.14 -10.22 3.51
C LEU A 129 10.39 -9.88 2.69
N GLY A 130 11.22 -10.87 2.38
CA GLY A 130 12.37 -10.70 1.49
C GLY A 130 11.98 -10.70 0.02
N ALA A 131 12.92 -10.31 -0.85
CA ALA A 131 12.72 -10.16 -2.29
C ALA A 131 12.12 -11.40 -2.98
N ILE A 132 12.55 -12.60 -2.61
CA ILE A 132 12.04 -13.86 -3.19
C ILE A 132 10.55 -14.02 -2.86
N ALA A 133 10.16 -13.84 -1.60
CA ALA A 133 8.77 -13.99 -1.18
C ALA A 133 7.85 -12.92 -1.84
N ILE A 134 8.37 -11.71 -2.07
CA ILE A 134 7.66 -10.66 -2.81
C ILE A 134 7.42 -11.10 -4.25
N GLU A 135 8.47 -11.55 -4.94
CA GLU A 135 8.41 -11.95 -6.35
C GLU A 135 7.47 -13.16 -6.58
N GLU A 136 7.44 -14.10 -5.64
CA GLU A 136 6.63 -15.31 -5.71
C GLU A 136 5.14 -15.06 -5.51
N ARG A 137 4.76 -14.07 -4.69
CA ARG A 137 3.36 -13.85 -4.27
C ARG A 137 2.61 -12.80 -5.07
N VAL A 138 3.33 -11.93 -5.79
CA VAL A 138 2.68 -10.76 -6.40
C VAL A 138 1.75 -11.13 -7.58
N GLY A 139 2.05 -12.22 -8.33
CA GLY A 139 1.25 -12.64 -9.50
C GLY A 139 1.06 -11.51 -10.51
N THR A 140 -0.18 -11.23 -10.87
CA THR A 140 -0.61 -10.08 -11.70
C THR A 140 -1.07 -8.88 -10.86
N ALA A 141 -1.05 -9.00 -9.54
CA ALA A 141 -1.59 -8.00 -8.63
C ALA A 141 -0.58 -6.88 -8.28
N ASP A 142 -1.09 -5.85 -7.60
CA ASP A 142 -0.28 -4.77 -7.05
C ASP A 142 0.55 -5.23 -5.85
N LEU A 143 1.59 -4.45 -5.52
CA LEU A 143 2.50 -4.74 -4.41
C LEU A 143 1.79 -5.13 -3.09
N PRO A 144 0.71 -4.47 -2.64
CA PRO A 144 0.04 -4.81 -1.38
C PRO A 144 -0.42 -6.26 -1.27
N LYS A 145 -0.68 -6.94 -2.38
CA LYS A 145 -1.12 -8.35 -2.40
C LYS A 145 -0.19 -9.26 -1.60
N VAL A 146 1.13 -8.99 -1.60
CA VAL A 146 2.10 -9.81 -0.88
C VAL A 146 1.90 -9.78 0.65
N LEU A 147 1.16 -8.78 1.16
CA LEU A 147 0.86 -8.59 2.59
C LEU A 147 -0.43 -9.29 3.04
N GLU A 148 -1.23 -9.85 2.13
CA GLU A 148 -2.54 -10.44 2.43
C GLU A 148 -2.50 -11.59 3.44
N THR A 149 -1.34 -12.24 3.59
CA THR A 149 -1.11 -13.29 4.60
C THR A 149 -0.43 -12.76 5.87
N THR A 150 -0.42 -11.44 6.09
CA THR A 150 0.07 -10.80 7.31
C THR A 150 -1.10 -10.63 8.28
N PRO A 151 -1.01 -11.09 9.55
CA PRO A 151 -2.09 -10.91 10.51
C PRO A 151 -2.51 -9.44 10.65
N GLY A 152 -3.81 -9.18 10.76
CA GLY A 152 -4.35 -7.83 10.92
C GLY A 152 -4.31 -6.95 9.67
N VAL A 153 -3.81 -7.45 8.53
CA VAL A 153 -3.81 -6.74 7.24
C VAL A 153 -4.96 -7.23 6.36
N TYR A 154 -5.73 -6.30 5.81
CA TYR A 154 -6.79 -6.58 4.87
C TYR A 154 -6.55 -5.79 3.57
N ILE A 155 -6.55 -6.51 2.45
CA ILE A 155 -6.30 -5.95 1.12
C ILE A 155 -7.60 -5.92 0.34
N MET A 156 -7.95 -4.76 -0.21
CA MET A 156 -9.16 -4.56 -0.98
C MET A 156 -8.84 -3.89 -2.31
N ARG A 157 -9.37 -4.41 -3.42
CA ARG A 157 -9.31 -3.80 -4.76
C ARG A 157 -10.58 -2.99 -5.00
N GLU A 158 -10.51 -1.68 -4.78
CA GLU A 158 -11.64 -0.77 -4.89
C GLU A 158 -12.11 -0.66 -6.35
N GLY A 159 -13.39 -0.94 -6.63
CA GLY A 159 -13.94 -0.90 -7.98
C GLY A 159 -13.35 -1.89 -8.98
N GLY A 160 -12.20 -2.50 -8.68
CA GLY A 160 -11.53 -3.51 -9.50
C GLY A 160 -10.62 -2.96 -10.60
N GLY A 161 -10.20 -1.69 -10.53
CA GLY A 161 -9.24 -1.08 -11.45
C GLY A 161 -7.77 -1.44 -11.15
N TYR A 162 -6.89 -1.13 -12.09
CA TYR A 162 -5.45 -1.26 -11.92
C TYR A 162 -4.93 -0.24 -10.90
N GLY A 163 -4.21 -0.73 -9.85
CA GLY A 163 -3.60 0.13 -8.85
C GLY A 163 -4.55 0.78 -7.84
N ASP A 164 -5.84 0.41 -7.85
CA ASP A 164 -6.85 0.91 -6.92
C ASP A 164 -6.89 0.11 -5.59
N THR A 165 -5.79 -0.54 -5.23
CA THR A 165 -5.68 -1.35 -4.01
C THR A 165 -5.64 -0.47 -2.76
N LYS A 166 -6.39 -0.85 -1.73
CA LYS A 166 -6.35 -0.27 -0.38
C LYS A 166 -5.75 -1.28 0.58
N VAL A 167 -4.96 -0.78 1.54
CA VAL A 167 -4.36 -1.59 2.61
C VAL A 167 -4.90 -1.10 3.93
N ASN A 168 -5.74 -1.89 4.56
CA ASN A 168 -6.22 -1.61 5.90
C ASN A 168 -5.45 -2.46 6.90
N MET A 169 -5.18 -1.93 8.08
CA MET A 169 -4.40 -2.63 9.11
C MET A 169 -5.07 -2.49 10.46
N ARG A 170 -5.42 -3.61 11.12
CA ARG A 170 -6.17 -3.64 12.39
C ARG A 170 -7.47 -2.82 12.34
N GLY A 171 -8.17 -2.82 11.18
CA GLY A 171 -9.37 -2.02 10.94
C GLY A 171 -9.10 -0.55 10.61
N PHE A 172 -7.89 -0.05 10.81
CA PHE A 172 -7.55 1.30 10.37
C PHE A 172 -7.44 1.34 8.85
N LYS A 173 -8.14 2.29 8.23
CA LYS A 173 -8.15 2.46 6.78
C LYS A 173 -6.79 2.94 6.27
N SER A 174 -6.55 2.76 4.98
CA SER A 174 -5.26 3.00 4.31
C SER A 174 -4.65 4.38 4.56
N GLU A 175 -5.47 5.42 4.77
CA GLU A 175 -5.01 6.77 5.10
C GLU A 175 -4.35 6.87 6.50
N ASN A 176 -4.52 5.84 7.33
CA ASN A 176 -3.95 5.75 8.68
C ASN A 176 -2.82 4.70 8.78
N VAL A 177 -2.35 4.21 7.64
CA VAL A 177 -1.20 3.29 7.51
C VAL A 177 -0.07 4.03 6.81
N ALA A 178 1.06 4.20 7.49
CA ALA A 178 2.22 4.85 6.88
C ALA A 178 2.88 3.92 5.86
N VAL A 179 3.13 4.40 4.66
CA VAL A 179 3.90 3.72 3.63
C VAL A 179 5.19 4.48 3.41
N LEU A 180 6.33 3.80 3.56
CA LEU A 180 7.64 4.39 3.39
C LEU A 180 8.41 3.66 2.30
N VAL A 181 9.20 4.41 1.53
CA VAL A 181 10.21 3.86 0.61
C VAL A 181 11.57 4.42 1.01
N ASN A 182 12.46 3.54 1.44
CA ASN A 182 13.78 3.92 1.99
C ASN A 182 13.68 4.93 3.14
N GLY A 183 12.63 4.82 3.98
CA GLY A 183 12.38 5.71 5.11
C GLY A 183 11.68 7.02 4.80
N VAL A 184 11.43 7.33 3.55
CA VAL A 184 10.64 8.51 3.12
C VAL A 184 9.17 8.13 3.01
N SER A 185 8.28 8.88 3.65
CA SER A 185 6.83 8.64 3.60
C SER A 185 6.25 8.96 2.22
N MET A 186 5.41 8.06 1.71
CA MET A 186 4.73 8.17 0.42
C MET A 186 3.27 8.62 0.55
N ASN A 187 2.75 8.72 1.77
CA ASN A 187 1.37 9.13 2.01
C ASN A 187 1.12 10.56 1.57
N ASP A 188 0.01 10.79 0.91
CA ASP A 188 -0.47 12.12 0.52
C ASP A 188 -0.69 13.00 1.75
N MET A 189 -0.33 14.28 1.68
CA MET A 189 -0.39 15.16 2.85
C MET A 189 -1.77 15.80 3.07
N GLU A 190 -2.67 15.75 2.08
CA GLU A 190 -4.01 16.30 2.22
C GLU A 190 -5.00 15.26 2.80
N TRP A 191 -4.90 13.99 2.37
CA TRP A 191 -5.87 12.96 2.77
C TRP A 191 -5.25 11.69 3.35
N GLY A 192 -3.93 11.57 3.37
CA GLY A 192 -3.20 10.50 4.07
C GLY A 192 -3.01 9.20 3.32
N GLY A 193 -3.64 8.97 2.19
CA GLY A 193 -3.59 7.70 1.48
C GLY A 193 -2.46 7.57 0.46
N VAL A 194 -2.37 6.38 -0.14
CA VAL A 194 -1.39 6.05 -1.20
C VAL A 194 -2.12 5.41 -2.37
N TYR A 195 -1.84 5.89 -3.59
CA TYR A 195 -2.26 5.24 -4.83
C TYR A 195 -1.14 4.33 -5.34
N TRP A 196 -1.37 3.03 -5.31
CA TRP A 196 -0.34 2.04 -5.64
C TRP A 196 0.02 2.00 -7.13
N SER A 197 -0.87 2.45 -8.01
CA SER A 197 -0.59 2.66 -9.43
C SER A 197 0.61 3.58 -9.68
N ASN A 198 0.87 4.54 -8.80
CA ASN A 198 2.02 5.45 -8.88
C ASN A 198 3.37 4.77 -8.60
N TRP A 199 3.33 3.55 -8.04
CA TRP A 199 4.50 2.83 -7.54
C TRP A 199 4.61 1.43 -8.16
N ALA A 200 4.01 1.20 -9.32
CA ALA A 200 4.21 -0.01 -10.10
C ALA A 200 5.71 -0.25 -10.35
N GLY A 201 6.15 -1.48 -10.26
CA GLY A 201 7.56 -1.83 -10.40
C GLY A 201 8.40 -1.81 -9.12
N LEU A 202 7.90 -1.28 -8.00
CA LEU A 202 8.59 -1.44 -6.71
C LEU A 202 8.79 -2.90 -6.32
N THR A 203 7.91 -3.81 -6.76
CA THR A 203 8.06 -5.26 -6.60
C THR A 203 9.34 -5.83 -7.21
N ASP A 204 9.84 -5.21 -8.27
CA ASP A 204 11.02 -5.70 -9.02
C ASP A 204 12.33 -5.22 -8.39
N VAL A 205 12.28 -4.10 -7.65
CA VAL A 205 13.45 -3.49 -7.02
C VAL A 205 13.46 -3.58 -5.49
N ALA A 206 12.36 -4.00 -4.86
CA ALA A 206 12.33 -4.20 -3.42
C ALA A 206 13.33 -5.29 -3.00
N SER A 207 14.16 -4.99 -2.00
CA SER A 207 14.98 -5.98 -1.31
C SER A 207 14.21 -6.61 -0.15
N SER A 208 13.35 -5.82 0.51
CA SER A 208 12.46 -6.31 1.56
C SER A 208 11.27 -5.36 1.77
N ILE A 209 10.19 -5.90 2.33
CA ILE A 209 9.05 -5.15 2.86
C ILE A 209 8.93 -5.50 4.34
N GLN A 210 8.97 -4.48 5.18
CA GLN A 210 8.78 -4.62 6.61
C GLN A 210 7.45 -3.99 7.02
N THR A 211 6.59 -4.78 7.65
CA THR A 211 5.27 -4.35 8.13
C THR A 211 5.28 -4.33 9.65
N GLN A 212 5.14 -3.16 10.24
CA GLN A 212 4.94 -2.96 11.68
C GLN A 212 3.47 -2.68 11.92
N ARG A 213 2.87 -3.41 12.85
CA ARG A 213 1.46 -3.24 13.23
C ARG A 213 1.36 -2.42 14.51
N GLY A 214 0.35 -1.54 14.58
CA GLY A 214 0.15 -0.65 15.73
C GLY A 214 1.18 0.49 15.80
N LEU A 215 1.45 0.97 17.01
CA LEU A 215 2.26 2.18 17.24
C LEU A 215 3.72 2.09 16.81
N GLY A 216 4.23 0.91 16.55
CA GLY A 216 5.58 0.65 16.04
C GLY A 216 6.70 1.48 16.68
N ALA A 217 7.93 1.06 16.50
CA ALA A 217 9.12 1.83 16.85
C ALA A 217 9.60 2.65 15.63
N ALA A 218 8.67 3.27 14.88
CA ALA A 218 9.06 4.04 13.70
C ALA A 218 9.88 5.25 14.12
N LYS A 219 11.08 5.37 13.57
CA LYS A 219 12.01 6.49 13.77
C LYS A 219 11.68 7.62 12.80
N VAL A 220 10.43 8.08 12.83
CA VAL A 220 9.91 9.18 12.00
C VAL A 220 8.98 10.06 12.83
N SER A 221 8.88 11.33 12.50
CA SER A 221 8.05 12.28 13.23
C SER A 221 6.56 12.14 12.90
N THR A 222 6.21 11.56 11.74
CA THR A 222 4.81 11.42 11.31
C THR A 222 4.17 10.22 11.99
N PRO A 223 3.18 10.43 12.87
CA PRO A 223 2.55 9.33 13.59
C PRO A 223 1.64 8.53 12.66
N SER A 224 1.79 7.21 12.68
CA SER A 224 0.86 6.27 12.09
C SER A 224 0.07 5.55 13.18
N VAL A 225 -1.23 5.41 12.99
CA VAL A 225 -2.13 4.78 13.97
C VAL A 225 -2.23 3.28 13.73
N GLY A 226 -2.50 2.88 12.50
CA GLY A 226 -2.66 1.46 12.13
C GLY A 226 -1.35 0.69 12.09
N GLY A 227 -0.26 1.36 11.75
CA GLY A 227 1.06 0.76 11.59
C GLY A 227 1.79 1.32 10.38
N SER A 228 2.89 0.69 10.00
CA SER A 228 3.69 1.13 8.87
C SER A 228 4.12 -0.02 7.96
N ILE A 229 4.27 0.29 6.67
CA ILE A 229 4.82 -0.57 5.63
C ILE A 229 6.06 0.13 5.11
N ASN A 230 7.24 -0.43 5.37
CA ASN A 230 8.51 0.12 4.89
C ASN A 230 9.08 -0.77 3.79
N ILE A 231 9.20 -0.21 2.59
CA ILE A 231 9.76 -0.85 1.41
C ILE A 231 11.21 -0.40 1.28
N VAL A 232 12.13 -1.35 1.33
CA VAL A 232 13.56 -1.08 1.12
C VAL A 232 13.93 -1.55 -0.27
N THR A 233 14.54 -0.66 -1.05
CA THR A 233 14.94 -0.96 -2.43
C THR A 233 16.37 -1.50 -2.49
N LYS A 234 16.67 -2.21 -3.57
CA LYS A 234 18.04 -2.66 -3.90
C LYS A 234 18.89 -1.43 -4.22
N THR A 235 19.96 -1.22 -3.46
CA THR A 235 20.90 -0.11 -3.64
C THR A 235 22.33 -0.63 -3.79
N THR A 236 23.21 -0.23 -2.89
CA THR A 236 24.63 -0.64 -2.84
C THR A 236 24.84 -2.14 -2.64
N ASP A 237 23.84 -2.85 -2.09
CA ASP A 237 23.92 -4.28 -1.81
C ASP A 237 23.58 -5.17 -3.01
N ALA A 238 23.14 -4.57 -4.12
CA ALA A 238 22.84 -5.31 -5.33
C ALA A 238 24.09 -5.96 -5.89
N ARG A 239 24.01 -7.27 -6.17
CA ARG A 239 25.12 -7.99 -6.81
C ARG A 239 25.29 -7.52 -8.26
N LYS A 240 26.53 -7.59 -8.75
CA LYS A 240 26.81 -7.43 -10.18
C LYS A 240 26.00 -8.46 -10.97
N GLY A 241 25.24 -8.00 -11.97
CA GLY A 241 24.44 -8.84 -12.84
C GLY A 241 23.20 -8.13 -13.32
N GLY A 242 22.39 -8.83 -14.06
CA GLY A 242 21.12 -8.32 -14.57
C GLY A 242 20.03 -9.39 -14.55
N ALA A 243 18.82 -8.96 -14.84
CA ALA A 243 17.70 -9.85 -15.04
C ALA A 243 16.79 -9.31 -16.15
N PHE A 244 16.28 -10.23 -16.95
CA PHE A 244 15.20 -9.98 -17.91
C PHE A 244 13.99 -10.78 -17.46
N THR A 245 12.81 -10.16 -17.42
CA THR A 245 11.57 -10.78 -16.97
C THR A 245 10.48 -10.54 -18.01
N TYR A 246 9.79 -11.63 -18.42
CA TYR A 246 8.57 -11.55 -19.20
C TYR A 246 7.47 -12.34 -18.52
N GLY A 247 6.30 -11.71 -18.36
CA GLY A 247 5.14 -12.29 -17.71
C GLY A 247 3.89 -12.17 -18.56
N LEU A 248 3.02 -13.18 -18.49
CA LEU A 248 1.72 -13.27 -19.14
C LEU A 248 0.66 -13.64 -18.12
N GLY A 249 -0.57 -13.22 -18.34
CA GLY A 249 -1.71 -13.59 -17.49
C GLY A 249 -3.06 -13.43 -18.16
N ASN A 250 -4.12 -13.67 -17.40
CA ASN A 250 -5.50 -13.46 -17.84
C ASN A 250 -5.73 -12.01 -18.28
N ASP A 251 -6.82 -11.79 -19.02
CA ASP A 251 -7.31 -10.49 -19.43
C ASP A 251 -6.24 -9.64 -20.14
N GLY A 252 -5.48 -10.28 -21.05
CA GLY A 252 -4.45 -9.61 -21.82
C GLY A 252 -3.26 -9.09 -21.00
N TYR A 253 -3.09 -9.53 -19.74
CA TYR A 253 -1.98 -9.09 -18.89
C TYR A 253 -0.64 -9.47 -19.47
N ASN A 254 0.24 -8.50 -19.60
CA ASN A 254 1.61 -8.64 -20.01
C ASN A 254 2.52 -7.80 -19.12
N LYS A 255 3.70 -8.33 -18.79
CA LYS A 255 4.76 -7.61 -18.09
C LYS A 255 6.09 -7.87 -18.75
N LEU A 256 6.82 -6.79 -19.03
CA LEU A 256 8.20 -6.81 -19.48
C LEU A 256 9.04 -5.99 -18.52
N ALA A 257 10.13 -6.54 -18.01
CA ALA A 257 11.04 -5.80 -17.14
C ALA A 257 12.48 -6.23 -17.36
N PHE A 258 13.40 -5.29 -17.21
CA PHE A 258 14.81 -5.56 -17.14
C PHE A 258 15.42 -4.85 -15.92
N SER A 259 16.47 -5.41 -15.38
CA SER A 259 17.28 -4.77 -14.34
C SER A 259 18.75 -5.07 -14.57
N LEU A 260 19.60 -4.11 -14.20
CA LEU A 260 21.04 -4.22 -14.29
C LEU A 260 21.66 -3.58 -13.05
N SER A 261 22.67 -4.24 -12.47
CA SER A 261 23.47 -3.71 -11.39
C SER A 261 24.95 -3.95 -11.64
N THR A 262 25.77 -2.94 -11.40
CA THR A 262 27.22 -3.08 -11.44
C THR A 262 27.77 -3.82 -10.23
N GLY A 263 26.99 -3.95 -9.16
CA GLY A 263 27.53 -4.19 -7.83
C GLY A 263 28.45 -3.04 -7.40
N ARG A 264 29.07 -3.17 -6.25
CA ARG A 264 30.07 -2.20 -5.78
C ARG A 264 31.38 -2.40 -6.53
N THR A 265 31.87 -1.34 -7.15
CA THR A 265 33.17 -1.32 -7.85
C THR A 265 34.32 -1.06 -6.88
N ALA A 266 35.56 -1.33 -7.29
CA ALA A 266 36.75 -1.06 -6.47
C ALA A 266 36.88 0.42 -6.08
N ASP A 267 36.39 1.31 -6.92
CA ASP A 267 36.39 2.77 -6.68
C ASP A 267 35.20 3.23 -5.82
N GLY A 268 34.41 2.31 -5.25
CA GLY A 268 33.27 2.61 -4.35
C GLY A 268 32.02 3.14 -5.04
N TRP A 269 31.85 2.92 -6.34
CA TRP A 269 30.58 3.19 -7.05
C TRP A 269 29.68 1.96 -7.01
N ALA A 270 28.37 2.20 -7.00
CA ALA A 270 27.38 1.19 -7.32
C ALA A 270 26.24 1.82 -8.10
N LEU A 271 25.82 1.15 -9.17
CA LEU A 271 24.73 1.56 -10.05
C LEU A 271 23.73 0.42 -10.14
N THR A 272 22.45 0.75 -9.96
CA THR A 272 21.33 -0.16 -10.26
C THR A 272 20.32 0.58 -11.13
N VAL A 273 19.96 -0.01 -12.26
CA VAL A 273 18.95 0.52 -13.19
C VAL A 273 17.90 -0.55 -13.41
N MET A 274 16.63 -0.16 -13.44
CA MET A 274 15.52 -1.00 -13.83
C MET A 274 14.54 -0.22 -14.69
N GLY A 275 13.97 -0.87 -15.69
CA GLY A 275 12.87 -0.38 -16.50
C GLY A 275 11.88 -1.49 -16.82
N GLY A 276 10.63 -1.13 -16.98
CA GLY A 276 9.60 -2.11 -17.32
C GLY A 276 8.32 -1.48 -17.86
N LYS A 277 7.48 -2.34 -18.41
CA LYS A 277 6.14 -2.04 -18.87
C LYS A 277 5.19 -3.15 -18.47
N THR A 278 4.01 -2.75 -17.97
CA THR A 278 2.91 -3.66 -17.67
C THR A 278 1.66 -3.15 -18.38
N TRP A 279 0.92 -4.03 -19.05
CA TRP A 279 -0.30 -3.66 -19.76
C TRP A 279 -1.27 -4.83 -19.82
N GLY A 280 -2.55 -4.55 -20.05
CA GLY A 280 -3.61 -5.54 -20.18
C GLY A 280 -4.97 -4.92 -20.39
N ASP A 281 -5.97 -5.77 -20.66
CA ASP A 281 -7.36 -5.35 -20.90
C ASP A 281 -8.11 -5.11 -19.57
N GLY A 282 -7.58 -5.64 -18.45
CA GLY A 282 -8.21 -5.58 -17.14
C GLY A 282 -9.34 -6.60 -16.95
N TYR A 283 -9.57 -6.98 -15.70
CA TYR A 283 -10.60 -7.96 -15.33
C TYR A 283 -12.02 -7.42 -15.54
N ILE A 284 -12.25 -6.16 -15.26
CA ILE A 284 -13.55 -5.49 -15.42
C ILE A 284 -13.69 -4.98 -16.86
N GLN A 285 -14.88 -4.99 -17.40
CA GLN A 285 -15.18 -4.51 -18.74
C GLN A 285 -14.66 -3.08 -18.96
N GLY A 286 -13.81 -2.88 -19.99
CA GLY A 286 -13.26 -1.59 -20.35
C GLY A 286 -12.30 -0.98 -19.33
N THR A 287 -11.57 -1.80 -18.56
CA THR A 287 -10.57 -1.31 -17.60
C THR A 287 -9.13 -1.61 -18.05
N ASP A 288 -8.88 -1.43 -19.34
CA ASP A 288 -7.56 -1.55 -19.91
C ASP A 288 -6.56 -0.57 -19.26
N PHE A 289 -5.31 -1.01 -19.18
CA PHE A 289 -4.27 -0.24 -18.51
C PHE A 289 -2.92 -0.38 -19.22
N ARG A 290 -2.10 0.64 -19.07
CA ARG A 290 -0.71 0.71 -19.52
C ARG A 290 0.11 1.46 -18.51
N ALA A 291 1.08 0.81 -17.90
CA ALA A 291 1.98 1.39 -16.92
C ALA A 291 3.43 1.13 -17.33
N TRP A 292 4.24 2.16 -17.31
CA TRP A 292 5.68 2.08 -17.38
C TRP A 292 6.25 2.22 -15.98
N ASN A 293 7.44 1.69 -15.75
CA ASN A 293 8.15 1.92 -14.50
C ASN A 293 9.63 2.09 -14.75
N TYR A 294 10.28 2.85 -13.90
CA TYR A 294 11.71 3.04 -13.91
C TYR A 294 12.26 3.17 -12.50
N PHE A 295 13.48 2.75 -12.33
CA PHE A 295 14.26 2.88 -11.12
C PHE A 295 15.73 3.10 -11.46
N LEU A 296 16.34 4.07 -10.81
CA LEU A 296 17.76 4.38 -10.89
C LEU A 296 18.28 4.57 -9.46
N SER A 297 19.33 3.85 -9.09
CA SER A 297 20.07 4.11 -7.86
C SER A 297 21.56 4.20 -8.17
N VAL A 298 22.18 5.29 -7.77
CA VAL A 298 23.60 5.55 -7.91
C VAL A 298 24.18 5.85 -6.55
N SER A 299 25.16 5.08 -6.13
CA SER A 299 25.85 5.29 -4.85
C SER A 299 27.34 5.53 -5.07
N LYS A 300 27.92 6.39 -4.25
CA LYS A 300 29.36 6.65 -4.22
C LYS A 300 29.85 6.72 -2.78
N GLU A 301 30.82 5.90 -2.45
CA GLU A 301 31.65 6.10 -1.26
C GLU A 301 32.61 7.26 -1.52
N LEU A 302 32.30 8.41 -0.92
CA LEU A 302 33.16 9.61 -1.02
C LEU A 302 34.44 9.44 -0.18
N SER A 303 34.31 8.71 0.91
CA SER A 303 35.41 8.30 1.81
C SER A 303 34.97 7.10 2.63
N LYS A 304 35.83 6.57 3.49
CA LYS A 304 35.49 5.47 4.43
C LYS A 304 34.31 5.81 5.36
N ASN A 305 34.04 7.10 5.55
CA ASN A 305 33.04 7.59 6.51
C ASN A 305 31.84 8.24 5.82
N HIS A 306 31.83 8.41 4.50
CA HIS A 306 30.78 9.12 3.80
C HIS A 306 30.28 8.31 2.60
N LEU A 307 29.00 7.98 2.60
CA LEU A 307 28.28 7.36 1.49
C LEU A 307 27.20 8.31 1.00
N LEU A 308 27.19 8.59 -0.31
CA LEU A 308 26.15 9.36 -0.98
C LEU A 308 25.38 8.43 -1.91
N THR A 309 24.04 8.44 -1.81
CA THR A 309 23.17 7.64 -2.67
C THR A 309 22.10 8.52 -3.28
N PHE A 310 22.02 8.54 -4.59
CA PHE A 310 20.91 9.13 -5.33
C PHE A 310 19.98 8.02 -5.81
N THR A 311 18.67 8.18 -5.57
CA THR A 311 17.65 7.25 -6.04
C THR A 311 16.54 8.01 -6.75
N ALA A 312 16.15 7.56 -7.93
CA ALA A 312 15.04 8.10 -8.71
C ALA A 312 14.13 6.95 -9.15
N PHE A 313 12.81 7.08 -8.96
CA PHE A 313 11.85 6.09 -9.40
C PHE A 313 10.48 6.70 -9.67
N GLY A 314 9.69 6.00 -10.47
CA GLY A 314 8.33 6.41 -10.82
C GLY A 314 7.66 5.42 -11.77
N ALA A 315 6.36 5.62 -11.93
CA ALA A 315 5.52 4.76 -12.77
C ALA A 315 4.48 5.61 -13.53
N PRO A 316 4.84 6.19 -14.69
CA PRO A 316 3.85 6.83 -15.55
C PRO A 316 2.84 5.79 -16.02
N GLN A 317 1.56 6.10 -15.87
CA GLN A 317 0.49 5.16 -16.16
C GLN A 317 -0.76 5.83 -16.73
N VAL A 318 -1.50 5.04 -17.52
CA VAL A 318 -2.87 5.32 -17.97
C VAL A 318 -3.68 4.07 -17.68
N HIS A 319 -4.79 4.23 -17.00
CA HIS A 319 -5.72 3.13 -16.80
C HIS A 319 -7.17 3.62 -16.77
N ASN A 320 -8.05 2.78 -17.28
CA ASN A 320 -9.47 2.94 -17.14
C ASN A 320 -9.96 2.15 -15.93
N LYS A 321 -10.99 2.61 -15.27
CA LYS A 321 -11.53 1.97 -14.09
C LYS A 321 -13.05 2.02 -14.02
N ARG A 322 -13.62 1.14 -13.22
CA ARG A 322 -14.99 1.26 -12.75
C ARG A 322 -15.01 2.15 -11.53
N SER A 323 -15.92 3.11 -11.48
CA SER A 323 -16.04 3.98 -10.32
C SER A 323 -16.35 3.19 -9.04
N ALA A 324 -15.68 3.51 -7.95
CA ALA A 324 -15.99 2.96 -6.63
C ALA A 324 -17.40 3.37 -6.12
N TYR A 325 -18.05 4.32 -6.79
CA TYR A 325 -19.41 4.75 -6.47
C TYR A 325 -20.49 4.06 -7.30
N ASP A 326 -20.13 3.31 -8.33
CA ASP A 326 -21.06 2.68 -9.28
C ASP A 326 -21.28 1.19 -9.03
N GLY A 327 -21.03 0.72 -7.78
CA GLY A 327 -21.43 -0.61 -7.35
C GLY A 327 -22.96 -0.76 -7.34
N LEU A 328 -23.43 -1.99 -7.51
CA LEU A 328 -24.85 -2.31 -7.54
C LEU A 328 -25.25 -3.02 -6.23
N THR A 329 -26.55 -3.14 -5.99
CA THR A 329 -27.09 -4.07 -5.00
C THR A 329 -26.76 -5.50 -5.40
N VAL A 330 -26.90 -6.46 -4.48
CA VAL A 330 -26.77 -7.89 -4.81
C VAL A 330 -27.71 -8.30 -5.93
N GLN A 331 -28.97 -7.84 -5.89
CA GLN A 331 -29.95 -8.09 -6.95
C GLN A 331 -29.56 -7.40 -8.26
N GLY A 332 -29.09 -6.15 -8.21
CA GLY A 332 -28.67 -5.40 -9.40
C GLY A 332 -27.57 -6.10 -10.19
N TRP A 333 -26.64 -6.80 -9.50
CA TRP A 333 -25.64 -7.63 -10.17
C TRP A 333 -26.23 -8.81 -10.94
N GLN A 334 -27.30 -9.41 -10.44
CA GLN A 334 -27.99 -10.48 -11.17
C GLN A 334 -28.74 -9.93 -12.40
N GLU A 335 -29.36 -8.77 -12.27
CA GLU A 335 -30.10 -8.12 -13.35
C GLU A 335 -29.20 -7.70 -14.52
N VAL A 336 -27.96 -7.26 -14.28
CA VAL A 336 -27.00 -6.92 -15.34
C VAL A 336 -26.40 -8.15 -16.01
N GLY A 337 -26.62 -9.35 -15.49
CA GLY A 337 -26.17 -10.60 -16.08
C GLY A 337 -26.67 -10.81 -17.52
N LYS A 338 -27.85 -10.25 -17.86
CA LYS A 338 -28.38 -10.27 -19.24
C LYS A 338 -27.52 -9.54 -20.28
N TYR A 339 -26.64 -8.65 -19.83
CA TYR A 339 -25.72 -7.89 -20.68
C TYR A 339 -24.33 -8.51 -20.80
N MET A 340 -24.05 -9.56 -20.02
CA MET A 340 -22.75 -10.20 -19.94
C MET A 340 -22.84 -11.67 -20.34
N ARG A 341 -21.70 -12.31 -20.57
CA ARG A 341 -21.66 -13.75 -20.72
C ARG A 341 -22.08 -14.42 -19.40
N PRO A 342 -22.67 -15.62 -19.44
CA PRO A 342 -22.99 -16.36 -18.23
C PRO A 342 -21.79 -16.51 -17.30
N GLY A 343 -21.96 -16.11 -16.02
CA GLY A 343 -20.90 -16.12 -15.02
C GLY A 343 -19.98 -14.89 -15.00
N GLU A 344 -20.14 -13.95 -15.94
CA GLU A 344 -19.31 -12.72 -16.02
C GLU A 344 -20.01 -11.45 -15.54
N GLN A 345 -21.21 -11.54 -14.93
CA GLN A 345 -21.99 -10.37 -14.51
C GLN A 345 -21.21 -9.41 -13.61
N TYR A 346 -20.31 -9.90 -12.78
CA TYR A 346 -19.51 -9.08 -11.86
C TYR A 346 -18.39 -8.29 -12.55
N ARG A 347 -18.12 -8.59 -13.81
CA ARG A 347 -17.20 -7.85 -14.69
C ARG A 347 -17.85 -6.64 -15.36
N TYR A 348 -19.18 -6.51 -15.26
CA TYR A 348 -19.92 -5.41 -15.87
C TYR A 348 -19.46 -4.05 -15.35
N ASN A 349 -19.34 -3.07 -16.25
CA ASN A 349 -19.01 -1.69 -15.95
C ASN A 349 -20.11 -0.76 -16.50
N ALA A 350 -20.85 -0.16 -15.62
CA ALA A 350 -22.03 0.64 -15.96
C ALA A 350 -21.72 1.90 -16.78
N THR A 351 -20.47 2.34 -16.85
CA THR A 351 -20.05 3.52 -17.61
C THR A 351 -19.17 3.19 -18.82
N PHE A 352 -19.01 1.89 -19.13
CA PHE A 352 -18.38 1.46 -20.38
C PHE A 352 -19.36 1.58 -21.55
N GLY A 353 -18.90 2.13 -22.69
CA GLY A 353 -19.74 2.23 -23.85
C GLY A 353 -19.06 2.75 -25.11
N TYR A 354 -19.87 3.21 -26.06
CA TYR A 354 -19.41 3.64 -27.35
C TYR A 354 -20.02 5.00 -27.75
N ASP A 355 -19.22 5.78 -28.45
CA ASP A 355 -19.71 7.01 -29.07
C ASP A 355 -20.49 6.71 -30.39
N ARG A 356 -21.02 7.75 -31.00
CA ARG A 356 -21.79 7.60 -32.26
C ARG A 356 -20.93 7.12 -33.44
N TYR A 357 -19.61 7.13 -33.31
CA TYR A 357 -18.68 6.64 -34.33
C TYR A 357 -18.21 5.20 -34.03
N GLY A 358 -18.73 4.56 -32.98
CA GLY A 358 -18.37 3.21 -32.56
C GLY A 358 -17.04 3.14 -31.82
N GLN A 359 -16.46 4.27 -31.40
CA GLN A 359 -15.24 4.28 -30.61
C GLN A 359 -15.56 3.99 -29.15
N VAL A 360 -14.69 3.20 -28.51
CA VAL A 360 -14.78 2.93 -27.07
C VAL A 360 -14.59 4.23 -26.29
N ARG A 361 -15.46 4.44 -25.31
CA ARG A 361 -15.45 5.56 -24.39
C ARG A 361 -15.50 5.09 -22.94
N HIS A 362 -14.89 5.88 -22.09
CA HIS A 362 -14.83 5.70 -20.65
C HIS A 362 -15.24 7.00 -19.97
N SER A 363 -15.69 6.93 -18.72
CA SER A 363 -15.95 8.11 -17.89
C SER A 363 -15.02 8.18 -16.68
N GLN A 364 -14.09 7.22 -16.54
CA GLN A 364 -13.24 7.03 -15.38
C GLN A 364 -11.81 6.65 -15.79
N GLN A 365 -11.22 7.36 -16.75
CA GLN A 365 -9.81 7.20 -17.07
C GLN A 365 -8.95 7.94 -16.04
N ASN A 366 -7.84 7.34 -15.65
CA ASN A 366 -6.80 7.98 -14.84
C ASN A 366 -5.48 7.99 -15.60
N VAL A 367 -4.86 9.16 -15.67
CA VAL A 367 -3.53 9.38 -16.24
C VAL A 367 -2.68 10.04 -15.18
N TYR A 368 -1.61 9.38 -14.74
CA TYR A 368 -0.80 9.95 -13.66
C TYR A 368 0.66 9.54 -13.73
N HIS A 369 1.54 10.44 -13.31
CA HIS A 369 2.95 10.18 -13.08
C HIS A 369 3.42 10.94 -11.84
N LYS A 370 4.04 10.23 -10.88
CA LYS A 370 4.56 10.78 -9.62
C LYS A 370 6.01 10.35 -9.41
N PRO A 371 6.98 10.99 -10.11
CA PRO A 371 8.40 10.72 -9.88
C PRO A 371 8.81 11.07 -8.45
N GLN A 372 9.67 10.24 -7.89
CA GLN A 372 10.29 10.42 -6.59
C GLN A 372 11.81 10.45 -6.75
N LEU A 373 12.44 11.50 -6.27
CA LEU A 373 13.88 11.68 -6.21
C LEU A 373 14.33 11.73 -4.76
N GLN A 374 15.38 11.01 -4.41
CA GLN A 374 15.93 10.95 -3.06
C GLN A 374 17.44 11.10 -3.14
N LEU A 375 18.02 11.96 -2.33
CA LEU A 375 19.45 12.11 -2.13
C LEU A 375 19.77 11.80 -0.67
N GLN A 376 20.38 10.66 -0.42
CA GLN A 376 20.75 10.20 0.90
C GLN A 376 22.25 10.39 1.13
N HIS A 377 22.62 11.01 2.23
CA HIS A 377 23.96 11.10 2.74
C HIS A 377 24.07 10.39 4.08
N LEU A 378 24.88 9.36 4.13
CA LEU A 378 25.25 8.68 5.36
C LEU A 378 26.65 9.12 5.76
N TRP A 379 26.78 9.66 6.95
CA TRP A 379 28.04 10.05 7.57
C TRP A 379 28.29 9.23 8.84
N GLN A 380 29.30 8.36 8.81
CA GLN A 380 29.82 7.70 9.99
C GLN A 380 30.81 8.64 10.68
N ILE A 381 30.35 9.35 11.69
CA ILE A 381 31.13 10.39 12.40
C ILE A 381 32.30 9.75 13.16
N ASP A 382 32.00 8.72 13.91
CA ASP A 382 32.94 7.87 14.62
C ASP A 382 32.42 6.42 14.73
N ARG A 383 33.06 5.54 15.47
CA ARG A 383 32.65 4.13 15.62
C ARG A 383 31.28 3.94 16.24
N THR A 384 30.80 4.93 16.97
CA THR A 384 29.58 4.87 17.79
C THR A 384 28.52 5.89 17.34
N SER A 385 28.86 6.76 16.39
CA SER A 385 27.98 7.86 15.98
C SER A 385 27.81 7.91 14.48
N SER A 386 26.58 8.01 13.99
CA SER A 386 26.26 8.22 12.58
C SER A 386 25.18 9.30 12.39
N LEU A 387 25.19 9.94 11.22
CA LEU A 387 24.16 10.86 10.75
C LEU A 387 23.69 10.41 9.37
N ASN A 388 22.40 10.10 9.26
CA ASN A 388 21.76 9.76 8.00
C ASN A 388 20.77 10.86 7.62
N THR A 389 21.02 11.53 6.51
CA THR A 389 20.17 12.62 5.99
C THR A 389 19.64 12.26 4.62
N VAL A 390 18.34 12.36 4.43
CA VAL A 390 17.66 12.13 3.16
C VAL A 390 16.90 13.40 2.78
N ALA A 391 17.34 14.04 1.69
CA ALA A 391 16.57 15.08 1.03
C ALA A 391 15.77 14.43 -0.12
N TYR A 392 14.52 14.85 -0.31
CA TYR A 392 13.68 14.28 -1.35
C TYR A 392 12.79 15.30 -2.04
N LEU A 393 12.46 15.00 -3.29
CA LEU A 393 11.55 15.75 -4.15
C LEU A 393 10.60 14.79 -4.86
N SER A 394 9.30 15.11 -4.85
CA SER A 394 8.30 14.42 -5.67
C SER A 394 7.48 15.44 -6.45
N LEU A 395 7.30 15.18 -7.74
CA LEU A 395 6.53 16.02 -8.66
C LEU A 395 5.44 15.14 -9.29
N GLY A 396 4.21 15.25 -8.77
CA GLY A 396 3.07 14.51 -9.32
C GLY A 396 2.32 15.35 -10.34
N TYR A 397 1.96 14.74 -11.46
CA TYR A 397 1.11 15.38 -12.47
C TYR A 397 0.21 14.36 -13.16
N GLY A 398 -0.98 14.80 -13.44
CA GLY A 398 -2.01 13.98 -14.06
C GLY A 398 -3.38 14.26 -13.48
N GLY A 399 -4.31 13.37 -13.74
CA GLY A 399 -5.68 13.51 -13.28
C GLY A 399 -6.54 12.31 -13.65
N GLY A 400 -7.80 12.40 -13.26
CA GLY A 400 -8.85 11.45 -13.63
C GLY A 400 -10.01 12.13 -14.33
N GLU A 401 -10.64 11.44 -15.27
CA GLU A 401 -11.86 11.92 -15.89
C GLU A 401 -12.95 12.14 -14.86
N SER A 402 -13.72 13.20 -15.06
CA SER A 402 -14.83 13.64 -14.20
C SER A 402 -15.93 14.23 -15.08
N GLY A 403 -17.04 13.52 -15.23
CA GLY A 403 -18.19 13.99 -15.99
C GLY A 403 -18.87 15.19 -15.32
N GLN A 404 -19.20 16.22 -16.10
CA GLN A 404 -19.93 17.41 -15.67
C GLN A 404 -21.25 17.49 -16.43
N GLY A 405 -22.27 18.10 -15.80
CA GLY A 405 -23.57 18.27 -16.41
C GLY A 405 -24.30 19.50 -15.89
N THR A 406 -25.28 19.99 -16.66
CA THR A 406 -26.24 20.98 -16.18
C THR A 406 -26.98 20.42 -14.95
N GLN A 407 -27.82 21.25 -14.29
CA GLN A 407 -28.57 20.79 -13.10
C GLN A 407 -29.41 19.55 -13.37
N GLU A 408 -30.07 19.52 -14.51
CA GLU A 408 -30.91 18.41 -14.98
C GLU A 408 -30.14 17.12 -15.25
N TYR A 409 -28.86 17.24 -15.65
CA TYR A 409 -27.97 16.12 -15.98
C TYR A 409 -26.83 15.94 -14.99
N SER A 410 -26.97 16.49 -13.77
CA SER A 410 -25.90 16.47 -12.76
C SER A 410 -25.46 15.06 -12.34
N SER A 411 -26.41 14.13 -12.33
CA SER A 411 -26.18 12.72 -11.99
C SER A 411 -26.15 11.77 -13.19
N ALA A 412 -26.29 12.30 -14.41
CA ALA A 412 -26.40 11.47 -15.62
C ALA A 412 -25.13 10.65 -15.95
N TRP A 413 -23.99 11.10 -15.44
CA TRP A 413 -22.72 10.36 -15.54
C TRP A 413 -22.58 9.20 -14.54
N TYR A 414 -23.48 9.07 -13.58
CA TYR A 414 -23.41 7.99 -12.61
C TYR A 414 -23.85 6.68 -13.26
N GLY A 415 -23.04 5.63 -13.08
CA GLY A 415 -23.36 4.29 -13.55
C GLY A 415 -24.49 3.66 -12.73
N SER A 416 -24.58 4.06 -11.45
CA SER A 416 -25.66 3.66 -10.53
C SER A 416 -25.99 4.78 -9.55
N ASN A 417 -27.21 4.72 -9.02
CA ASN A 417 -27.69 5.57 -7.93
C ASN A 417 -28.18 4.67 -6.79
N ASN A 418 -27.57 4.79 -5.61
CA ASN A 418 -27.86 3.92 -4.45
C ASN A 418 -27.93 2.42 -4.80
N GLY A 419 -27.00 1.96 -5.63
CA GLY A 419 -26.91 0.57 -6.04
C GLY A 419 -27.90 0.12 -7.13
N ILE A 420 -28.71 1.01 -7.66
CA ILE A 420 -29.63 0.77 -8.79
C ILE A 420 -28.95 1.25 -10.07
N LEU A 421 -28.93 0.39 -11.09
CA LEU A 421 -28.37 0.73 -12.41
C LEU A 421 -29.06 1.96 -13.00
N ALA A 422 -28.27 2.98 -13.35
CA ALA A 422 -28.80 4.15 -14.03
C ALA A 422 -29.19 3.81 -15.49
N THR A 423 -30.39 4.19 -15.89
CA THR A 423 -30.97 3.83 -17.22
C THR A 423 -31.02 4.97 -18.19
N GLN A 424 -30.83 6.22 -17.75
CA GLN A 424 -31.04 7.44 -18.55
C GLN A 424 -30.22 7.44 -19.87
N PHE A 425 -28.94 7.05 -19.81
CA PHE A 425 -28.05 6.93 -20.97
C PHE A 425 -27.60 5.49 -21.13
N ARG A 426 -28.53 4.56 -21.37
CA ARG A 426 -28.26 3.13 -21.52
C ARG A 426 -28.75 2.62 -22.87
N ASN A 427 -27.89 1.89 -23.57
CA ASN A 427 -28.24 1.15 -24.77
C ASN A 427 -28.94 -0.17 -24.42
N ALA A 428 -29.58 -0.78 -25.39
CA ALA A 428 -30.28 -2.06 -25.21
C ALA A 428 -29.31 -3.22 -24.81
N ASP A 429 -28.04 -3.14 -25.21
CA ASP A 429 -26.98 -4.08 -24.87
C ASP A 429 -26.34 -3.82 -23.51
N GLY A 430 -26.85 -2.86 -22.76
CA GLY A 430 -26.33 -2.50 -21.44
C GLY A 430 -25.14 -1.55 -21.43
N THR A 431 -24.60 -1.16 -22.59
CA THR A 431 -23.50 -0.19 -22.66
C THR A 431 -23.99 1.24 -22.40
N PHE A 432 -23.09 2.09 -21.91
CA PHE A 432 -23.41 3.51 -21.71
C PHE A 432 -23.45 4.25 -23.04
N ALA A 433 -24.49 5.05 -23.26
CA ALA A 433 -24.86 5.60 -24.56
C ALA A 433 -24.19 6.95 -24.82
N TYR A 434 -22.86 7.00 -24.98
CA TYR A 434 -22.14 8.25 -25.30
C TYR A 434 -22.64 8.91 -26.61
N GLY A 435 -23.03 8.10 -27.59
CA GLY A 435 -23.61 8.62 -28.83
C GLY A 435 -24.87 9.45 -28.61
N LYS A 436 -25.76 9.05 -27.69
CA LYS A 436 -26.96 9.84 -27.35
C LYS A 436 -26.61 11.18 -26.67
N ILE A 437 -25.54 11.22 -25.90
CA ILE A 437 -25.04 12.48 -25.31
C ILE A 437 -24.56 13.41 -26.43
N GLN A 438 -23.83 12.88 -27.40
CA GLN A 438 -23.37 13.65 -28.55
C GLN A 438 -24.55 14.22 -29.37
N GLU A 439 -25.56 13.40 -29.68
CA GLU A 439 -26.77 13.83 -30.38
C GLU A 439 -27.51 14.93 -29.60
N MET A 440 -27.72 14.74 -28.31
CA MET A 440 -28.36 15.71 -27.41
C MET A 440 -27.59 17.04 -27.39
N ASN A 441 -26.28 17.01 -27.23
CA ASN A 441 -25.46 18.21 -27.18
C ASN A 441 -25.42 18.94 -28.52
N ALA A 442 -25.28 18.21 -29.63
CA ALA A 442 -25.29 18.80 -30.99
C ALA A 442 -26.60 19.49 -31.31
N ALA A 443 -27.72 18.98 -30.81
CA ALA A 443 -29.05 19.57 -31.01
C ALA A 443 -29.37 20.74 -30.05
N SER A 444 -28.53 20.98 -29.02
CA SER A 444 -28.81 21.96 -27.98
C SER A 444 -28.34 23.37 -28.38
N GLU A 445 -29.25 24.32 -28.55
CA GLU A 445 -28.94 25.74 -28.77
C GLU A 445 -28.35 26.42 -27.52
N SER A 446 -28.61 25.90 -26.32
CA SER A 446 -28.14 26.43 -25.04
C SER A 446 -26.78 25.83 -24.58
N GLY A 447 -26.01 25.22 -25.49
CA GLY A 447 -24.75 24.57 -25.23
C GLY A 447 -24.87 23.13 -24.74
N SER A 448 -23.76 22.48 -24.52
CA SER A 448 -23.67 21.08 -24.06
C SER A 448 -24.39 20.88 -22.73
N LYS A 449 -25.19 19.85 -22.63
CA LYS A 449 -25.85 19.43 -21.38
C LYS A 449 -24.96 18.58 -20.51
N MET A 450 -24.07 17.80 -21.12
CA MET A 450 -23.07 16.93 -20.47
C MET A 450 -21.74 17.08 -21.17
N VAL A 451 -20.67 17.19 -20.39
CA VAL A 451 -19.28 17.31 -20.87
C VAL A 451 -18.35 16.47 -20.04
N MET A 452 -17.21 16.10 -20.59
CA MET A 452 -16.14 15.50 -19.83
C MET A 452 -15.11 16.53 -19.41
N SER A 453 -14.64 16.45 -18.18
CA SER A 453 -13.50 17.21 -17.67
C SER A 453 -12.42 16.27 -17.12
N MET A 454 -11.22 16.78 -17.01
CA MET A 454 -10.11 16.14 -16.31
C MET A 454 -9.92 16.80 -14.94
N SER A 455 -10.15 16.05 -13.88
CA SER A 455 -9.80 16.43 -12.52
C SER A 455 -8.30 16.31 -12.35
N LYS A 456 -7.57 17.37 -12.63
CA LYS A 456 -6.10 17.43 -12.51
C LYS A 456 -5.69 17.56 -11.05
N ASN A 457 -4.63 16.84 -10.69
CA ASN A 457 -4.06 16.84 -9.35
C ASN A 457 -2.53 16.92 -9.50
N LEU A 458 -1.99 18.13 -9.41
CA LEU A 458 -0.56 18.38 -9.54
C LEU A 458 0.05 18.50 -8.15
N HIS A 459 1.07 17.71 -7.86
CA HIS A 459 1.69 17.70 -6.55
C HIS A 459 3.15 18.16 -6.63
N LYS A 460 3.54 19.07 -5.76
CA LYS A 460 4.93 19.45 -5.52
C LYS A 460 5.26 19.15 -4.07
N TRP A 461 6.28 18.33 -3.87
CA TRP A 461 6.57 17.75 -2.57
C TRP A 461 8.07 17.76 -2.32
N VAL A 462 8.52 18.48 -1.32
CA VAL A 462 9.93 18.56 -0.93
C VAL A 462 10.06 18.28 0.55
N GLY A 463 11.11 17.59 0.94
CA GLY A 463 11.35 17.34 2.36
C GLY A 463 12.77 16.91 2.66
N LEU A 464 13.05 16.89 3.95
CA LEU A 464 14.32 16.49 4.53
C LEU A 464 14.06 15.70 5.81
N VAL A 465 14.61 14.50 5.87
CA VAL A 465 14.64 13.70 7.10
C VAL A 465 16.09 13.50 7.50
N SER A 466 16.45 13.80 8.74
CA SER A 466 17.80 13.61 9.25
C SER A 466 17.74 12.89 10.58
N THR A 467 18.51 11.81 10.71
CA THR A 467 18.57 10.96 11.91
C THR A 467 20.00 10.81 12.39
N TYR A 468 20.27 11.27 13.59
CA TYR A 468 21.51 11.04 14.33
C TYR A 468 21.34 9.80 15.20
N THR A 469 22.32 8.92 15.16
CA THR A 469 22.40 7.70 16.00
C THR A 469 23.66 7.78 16.84
N LYS A 470 23.56 7.47 18.14
CA LYS A 470 24.69 7.39 19.06
C LYS A 470 24.60 6.14 19.92
N GLU A 471 25.58 5.27 19.82
CA GLU A 471 25.85 4.19 20.79
C GLU A 471 26.67 4.82 21.94
N ILE A 472 26.05 5.06 23.09
CA ILE A 472 26.76 5.63 24.27
C ILE A 472 27.66 4.60 24.90
N ASN A 473 27.15 3.37 24.97
CA ASN A 473 27.88 2.17 25.40
C ASN A 473 27.14 0.92 24.90
N ASP A 474 27.65 -0.26 25.17
CA ASP A 474 27.07 -1.54 24.73
C ASP A 474 25.61 -1.78 25.14
N ARG A 475 25.08 -0.96 26.05
CA ARG A 475 23.72 -1.08 26.59
C ARG A 475 22.80 0.05 26.27
N PHE A 476 23.31 1.21 25.86
CA PHE A 476 22.48 2.41 25.70
C PHE A 476 22.71 3.08 24.36
N ASN A 477 21.64 3.13 23.56
CA ASN A 477 21.59 3.76 22.25
C ASN A 477 20.63 4.94 22.26
N LEU A 478 21.03 6.03 21.62
CA LEU A 478 20.22 7.21 21.40
C LEU A 478 19.99 7.43 19.89
N TYR A 479 18.78 7.82 19.55
CA TYR A 479 18.39 8.27 18.21
C TYR A 479 17.71 9.62 18.35
N GLY A 480 17.99 10.52 17.46
CA GLY A 480 17.29 11.82 17.41
C GLY A 480 17.32 12.38 16.01
N GLY A 481 16.32 13.15 15.67
CA GLY A 481 16.26 13.65 14.31
C GLY A 481 15.22 14.71 14.08
N LEU A 482 15.19 15.19 12.84
CA LEU A 482 14.22 16.16 12.35
C LEU A 482 13.57 15.64 11.07
N ASP A 483 12.35 16.07 10.83
CA ASP A 483 11.54 15.77 9.65
C ASP A 483 10.86 17.05 9.19
N LEU A 484 11.21 17.52 8.02
CA LEU A 484 10.68 18.72 7.39
C LEU A 484 10.02 18.35 6.08
N ARG A 485 8.78 18.82 5.86
CA ARG A 485 8.03 18.58 4.62
C ARG A 485 7.28 19.83 4.21
N TYR A 486 7.27 20.09 2.92
CA TYR A 486 6.44 21.09 2.30
C TYR A 486 5.74 20.51 1.08
N TYR A 487 4.44 20.73 1.00
CA TYR A 487 3.58 20.19 -0.03
C TYR A 487 2.68 21.28 -0.59
N VAL A 488 2.52 21.26 -1.91
CA VAL A 488 1.49 22.00 -2.63
C VAL A 488 0.77 21.05 -3.55
N GLY A 489 -0.55 20.93 -3.37
CA GLY A 489 -1.46 20.25 -4.28
C GLY A 489 -2.28 21.26 -5.08
N THR A 490 -2.13 21.28 -6.40
CA THR A 490 -2.98 22.09 -7.29
C THR A 490 -4.08 21.22 -7.86
N HIS A 491 -5.32 21.60 -7.64
CA HIS A 491 -6.52 20.86 -8.01
C HIS A 491 -7.41 21.69 -8.93
N THR A 492 -7.47 21.30 -10.21
CA THR A 492 -8.33 21.92 -11.21
C THR A 492 -9.25 20.91 -11.87
N ASN A 493 -10.36 21.34 -12.39
CA ASN A 493 -11.17 20.59 -13.34
C ASN A 493 -11.18 21.33 -14.67
N GLU A 494 -10.70 20.72 -15.75
CA GLU A 494 -10.64 21.34 -17.07
C GLU A 494 -11.44 20.53 -18.08
N ILE A 495 -12.28 21.16 -18.87
CA ILE A 495 -13.08 20.50 -19.91
C ILE A 495 -12.16 19.84 -20.93
N THR A 496 -12.38 18.56 -21.20
CA THR A 496 -11.63 17.76 -22.19
C THR A 496 -12.45 17.41 -23.42
N ASP A 497 -13.78 17.29 -23.29
CA ASP A 497 -14.68 16.95 -24.39
C ASP A 497 -16.07 17.60 -24.18
N LEU A 498 -16.54 18.32 -25.17
CA LEU A 498 -17.89 18.91 -25.21
C LEU A 498 -18.97 17.96 -25.78
N TYR A 499 -18.57 16.77 -26.21
CA TYR A 499 -19.46 15.80 -26.86
C TYR A 499 -20.33 16.42 -27.96
N ASP A 500 -19.69 17.00 -28.97
CA ASP A 500 -20.28 17.63 -30.15
C ASP A 500 -21.12 18.89 -29.87
N GLY A 501 -21.17 19.40 -28.64
CA GLY A 501 -21.81 20.69 -28.35
C GLY A 501 -20.91 21.88 -28.63
N ALA A 502 -21.48 23.07 -28.75
CA ALA A 502 -20.76 24.27 -29.13
C ALA A 502 -19.98 24.91 -27.95
N TYR A 503 -20.52 24.82 -26.75
CA TYR A 503 -19.94 25.36 -25.51
C TYR A 503 -20.62 24.70 -24.29
N TYR A 504 -20.09 24.96 -23.10
CA TYR A 504 -20.68 24.54 -21.82
C TYR A 504 -20.91 25.73 -20.89
N ILE A 505 -22.01 25.71 -20.11
CA ILE A 505 -22.25 26.67 -19.02
C ILE A 505 -22.14 25.93 -17.70
N ASP A 506 -21.16 26.34 -16.90
CA ASP A 506 -20.90 25.69 -15.63
C ASP A 506 -21.90 26.08 -14.55
N ARG A 507 -22.71 25.13 -14.10
CA ARG A 507 -23.73 25.31 -13.05
C ARG A 507 -23.17 25.80 -11.71
N TYR A 508 -21.90 25.55 -11.44
CA TYR A 508 -21.26 25.93 -10.16
C TYR A 508 -20.96 27.43 -10.08
N ARG A 509 -20.87 28.14 -11.21
CA ARG A 509 -20.63 29.59 -11.23
C ARG A 509 -21.73 30.39 -10.54
N LYS A 510 -22.99 29.92 -10.54
CA LYS A 510 -24.10 30.54 -9.81
C LYS A 510 -23.94 30.48 -8.28
N ASN A 511 -23.06 29.59 -7.78
CA ASN A 511 -22.80 29.44 -6.34
C ASN A 511 -21.65 30.33 -5.85
N VAL A 512 -20.98 31.05 -6.76
CA VAL A 512 -19.92 32.01 -6.41
C VAL A 512 -20.58 33.27 -5.85
N LYS A 513 -20.14 33.68 -4.65
CA LYS A 513 -20.76 34.79 -3.94
C LYS A 513 -20.14 36.13 -4.35
N PRO A 514 -20.96 37.19 -4.57
CA PRO A 514 -20.47 38.53 -4.92
C PRO A 514 -19.47 39.11 -3.93
N GLU A 515 -19.60 38.82 -2.64
CA GLU A 515 -18.66 39.28 -1.61
C GLU A 515 -17.27 38.61 -1.73
N ASN A 516 -17.18 37.48 -2.38
CA ASN A 516 -15.94 36.72 -2.54
C ASN A 516 -15.30 36.91 -3.92
N PHE A 517 -16.08 37.26 -4.91
CA PHE A 517 -15.61 37.38 -6.30
C PHE A 517 -16.29 38.55 -7.03
N ALA A 518 -15.51 39.53 -7.42
CA ALA A 518 -16.02 40.71 -8.13
C ALA A 518 -16.73 40.32 -9.44
N GLY A 519 -17.95 40.79 -9.62
CA GLY A 519 -18.79 40.45 -10.78
C GLY A 519 -19.54 39.11 -10.70
N ALA A 520 -19.39 38.36 -9.63
CA ALA A 520 -20.22 37.15 -9.40
C ALA A 520 -21.72 37.54 -9.33
N GLY A 521 -22.58 36.61 -9.80
CA GLY A 521 -24.03 36.83 -9.87
C GLY A 521 -24.50 37.65 -11.10
N THR A 522 -23.61 38.27 -11.84
CA THR A 522 -23.99 38.90 -13.14
C THR A 522 -24.25 37.84 -14.19
N ASP A 523 -25.13 38.16 -15.16
CA ASP A 523 -25.46 37.25 -16.28
C ASP A 523 -24.18 36.81 -17.04
N ALA A 524 -23.29 37.76 -17.33
CA ALA A 524 -22.02 37.46 -18.01
C ALA A 524 -21.10 36.50 -17.22
N PHE A 525 -21.14 36.51 -15.89
CA PHE A 525 -20.37 35.60 -15.05
C PHE A 525 -21.02 34.23 -14.97
N VAL A 526 -22.32 34.17 -14.70
CA VAL A 526 -23.05 32.94 -14.47
C VAL A 526 -23.21 32.14 -15.77
N ASN A 527 -23.52 32.83 -16.88
CA ASN A 527 -23.77 32.23 -18.20
C ASN A 527 -22.51 32.26 -19.10
N LYS A 528 -21.31 32.35 -18.52
CA LYS A 528 -20.05 32.28 -19.28
C LYS A 528 -20.02 31.00 -20.12
N LYS A 529 -19.84 31.16 -21.43
CA LYS A 529 -19.65 30.06 -22.38
C LYS A 529 -18.22 29.54 -22.26
N LEU A 530 -18.09 28.25 -21.98
CA LEU A 530 -16.83 27.57 -21.76
C LEU A 530 -16.54 26.59 -22.90
N SER A 531 -15.26 26.45 -23.24
CA SER A 531 -14.71 25.59 -24.29
C SER A 531 -13.77 24.53 -23.69
N VAL A 532 -13.28 23.61 -24.51
CA VAL A 532 -12.23 22.65 -24.12
C VAL A 532 -11.00 23.41 -23.60
N GLY A 533 -10.48 22.99 -22.45
CA GLY A 533 -9.38 23.65 -21.75
C GLY A 533 -9.82 24.64 -20.67
N ASP A 534 -11.08 25.09 -20.67
CA ASP A 534 -11.59 25.98 -19.63
C ASP A 534 -11.85 25.22 -18.31
N VAL A 535 -11.67 25.97 -17.21
CA VAL A 535 -11.88 25.45 -15.85
C VAL A 535 -13.35 25.44 -15.47
N VAL A 536 -13.80 24.35 -14.86
CA VAL A 536 -15.14 24.12 -14.33
C VAL A 536 -15.07 23.65 -12.87
N GLN A 537 -16.06 23.96 -12.08
CA GLN A 537 -16.34 23.45 -10.74
C GLN A 537 -15.30 23.85 -9.67
N ARG A 538 -13.98 23.73 -9.91
CA ARG A 538 -12.92 23.99 -8.93
C ARG A 538 -11.58 24.40 -9.55
N ASP A 539 -10.86 25.26 -8.84
CA ASP A 539 -9.47 25.61 -9.08
C ASP A 539 -8.86 26.10 -7.77
N TYR A 540 -8.03 25.26 -7.12
CA TYR A 540 -7.40 25.65 -5.88
C TYR A 540 -6.03 25.00 -5.67
N ASP A 541 -5.22 25.64 -4.83
CA ASP A 541 -4.00 25.05 -4.26
C ASP A 541 -4.23 24.74 -2.77
N GLY A 542 -3.90 23.51 -2.37
CA GLY A 542 -3.81 23.10 -0.98
C GLY A 542 -2.35 23.11 -0.54
N PHE A 543 -2.06 23.72 0.62
CA PHE A 543 -0.71 23.82 1.16
C PHE A 543 -0.65 23.09 2.50
N VAL A 544 0.37 22.25 2.68
CA VAL A 544 0.68 21.60 3.94
C VAL A 544 2.17 21.73 4.23
N ALA A 545 2.52 22.33 5.36
CA ALA A 545 3.89 22.42 5.84
C ALA A 545 3.99 21.68 7.18
N GLN A 546 4.89 20.71 7.26
CA GLN A 546 5.17 19.99 8.49
C GLN A 546 6.61 20.18 8.91
N SER A 547 6.81 20.42 10.20
CA SER A 547 8.12 20.43 10.83
C SER A 547 8.04 19.63 12.13
N GLY A 548 8.98 18.73 12.34
CA GLY A 548 8.97 17.87 13.52
C GLY A 548 10.37 17.49 13.97
N VAL A 549 10.48 17.22 15.25
CA VAL A 549 11.66 16.62 15.89
C VAL A 549 11.23 15.34 16.58
N PHE A 550 12.13 14.36 16.61
CA PHE A 550 11.88 13.09 17.30
C PHE A 550 13.13 12.59 18.02
N GLY A 551 12.92 11.78 19.03
CA GLY A 551 13.99 11.14 19.77
C GLY A 551 13.57 9.80 20.33
N GLN A 552 14.53 8.90 20.49
CA GLN A 552 14.35 7.58 21.08
C GLN A 552 15.60 7.21 21.87
N ALA A 553 15.40 6.64 23.05
CA ALA A 553 16.43 6.01 23.84
C ALA A 553 16.14 4.52 23.94
N GLU A 554 17.15 3.69 23.72
CA GLU A 554 17.06 2.24 23.87
C GLU A 554 18.07 1.78 24.93
N TYR A 555 17.62 0.91 25.81
CA TYR A 555 18.45 0.30 26.86
C TYR A 555 18.39 -1.22 26.74
N ASP A 556 19.57 -1.85 26.62
CA ASP A 556 19.74 -3.30 26.48
C ASP A 556 20.55 -3.80 27.66
N PHE A 557 19.94 -4.60 28.53
CA PHE A 557 20.58 -5.15 29.72
C PHE A 557 20.27 -6.63 29.86
N ASN A 558 21.25 -7.47 29.56
CA ASN A 558 21.12 -8.93 29.61
C ASN A 558 19.95 -9.42 28.75
N ASN A 559 18.86 -9.84 29.40
CA ASN A 559 17.64 -10.37 28.78
C ASN A 559 16.55 -9.32 28.61
N LEU A 560 16.73 -8.10 29.08
CA LEU A 560 15.76 -7.01 29.04
C LEU A 560 16.19 -5.96 28.02
N THR A 561 15.33 -5.65 27.08
CA THR A 561 15.46 -4.47 26.21
C THR A 561 14.29 -3.53 26.50
N ALA A 562 14.55 -2.25 26.66
CA ALA A 562 13.53 -1.23 26.86
C ALA A 562 13.76 -0.06 25.92
N PHE A 563 12.70 0.63 25.52
CA PHE A 563 12.81 1.89 24.81
C PHE A 563 11.80 2.91 25.30
N VAL A 564 12.14 4.18 25.12
CA VAL A 564 11.23 5.32 25.21
C VAL A 564 11.47 6.20 23.99
N ALA A 565 10.38 6.68 23.37
CA ALA A 565 10.45 7.54 22.20
C ALA A 565 9.41 8.67 22.30
N GLY A 566 9.76 9.81 21.73
CA GLY A 566 8.87 10.95 21.63
C GLY A 566 9.08 11.72 20.34
N SER A 567 8.04 12.42 19.91
CA SER A 567 8.12 13.41 18.83
C SER A 567 7.24 14.61 19.11
N LEU A 568 7.65 15.74 18.57
CA LEU A 568 6.87 16.97 18.55
C LEU A 568 6.85 17.47 17.11
N ASN A 569 5.68 17.81 16.59
CA ASN A 569 5.52 18.31 15.24
C ASN A 569 4.51 19.48 15.18
N ASN A 570 4.71 20.37 14.22
CA ASN A 570 3.74 21.36 13.81
C ASN A 570 3.28 21.06 12.38
N THR A 571 1.97 21.10 12.15
CA THR A 571 1.36 20.99 10.83
C THR A 571 0.61 22.30 10.56
N ALA A 572 1.08 23.06 9.57
CA ALA A 572 0.44 24.27 9.06
C ALA A 572 -0.28 23.95 7.76
N GLN A 573 -1.55 24.36 7.66
CA GLN A 573 -2.41 24.06 6.52
C GLN A 573 -3.14 25.32 6.10
N TRP A 574 -3.18 25.61 4.78
CA TRP A 574 -3.95 26.71 4.21
C TRP A 574 -4.30 26.42 2.75
N ARG A 575 -5.24 27.16 2.19
CA ARG A 575 -5.79 26.98 0.86
C ARG A 575 -5.79 28.29 0.09
N LYS A 576 -5.60 28.21 -1.21
CA LYS A 576 -5.78 29.32 -2.14
C LYS A 576 -6.73 28.88 -3.24
N ASP A 577 -7.96 29.41 -3.23
CA ASP A 577 -9.00 29.07 -4.19
C ASP A 577 -9.15 30.23 -5.21
N ARG A 578 -9.22 29.88 -6.48
CA ARG A 578 -9.34 30.78 -7.63
C ARG A 578 -10.66 30.62 -8.40
N PHE A 579 -11.48 29.65 -8.02
CA PHE A 579 -12.76 29.43 -8.65
C PHE A 579 -13.89 30.17 -7.93
N TYR A 580 -13.93 30.09 -6.61
CA TYR A 580 -14.97 30.72 -5.77
C TYR A 580 -14.56 32.07 -5.20
N TYR A 581 -13.28 32.45 -5.34
CA TYR A 581 -12.71 33.66 -4.78
C TYR A 581 -11.87 34.40 -5.82
N ASP A 582 -11.94 35.73 -5.85
CA ASP A 582 -11.01 36.56 -6.63
C ASP A 582 -9.64 36.65 -5.95
N ALA A 583 -8.69 37.32 -6.60
CA ALA A 583 -7.32 37.41 -6.13
C ALA A 583 -7.18 38.06 -4.73
N ALA A 584 -8.11 38.93 -4.35
CA ALA A 584 -8.08 39.63 -3.03
C ALA A 584 -8.56 38.73 -1.89
N HIS A 585 -9.40 37.74 -2.19
CA HIS A 585 -10.04 36.87 -1.20
C HIS A 585 -9.61 35.41 -1.32
N ALA A 586 -8.68 35.08 -2.23
CA ALA A 586 -8.34 33.69 -2.60
C ALA A 586 -7.70 32.88 -1.47
N GLU A 587 -6.96 33.51 -0.54
CA GLU A 587 -6.26 32.80 0.53
C GLU A 587 -7.15 32.58 1.75
N SER A 588 -7.15 31.35 2.26
CA SER A 588 -7.81 31.01 3.51
C SER A 588 -6.97 31.43 4.72
N GLU A 589 -7.57 31.37 5.89
CA GLU A 589 -6.84 31.35 7.16
C GLU A 589 -5.78 30.22 7.14
N LYS A 590 -4.63 30.49 7.77
CA LYS A 590 -3.57 29.51 7.98
C LYS A 590 -3.74 28.84 9.34
N VAL A 591 -4.10 27.57 9.31
CA VAL A 591 -4.33 26.77 10.53
C VAL A 591 -3.05 26.07 10.93
N ASN A 592 -2.61 26.26 12.18
CA ASN A 592 -1.47 25.59 12.78
C ASN A 592 -1.93 24.64 13.88
N LYS A 593 -1.48 23.37 13.82
CA LYS A 593 -1.78 22.35 14.83
C LYS A 593 -0.49 21.70 15.32
N ILE A 594 -0.23 21.81 16.63
CA ILE A 594 0.91 21.13 17.26
C ILE A 594 0.48 19.74 17.67
N GLY A 595 1.20 18.73 17.17
CA GLY A 595 1.01 17.34 17.52
C GLY A 595 2.21 16.78 18.27
N PHE A 596 2.01 15.69 18.99
CA PHE A 596 3.09 14.99 19.68
C PHE A 596 2.82 13.49 19.78
N THR A 597 3.90 12.74 19.97
CA THR A 597 3.83 11.30 20.27
C THR A 597 4.72 11.02 21.48
N VAL A 598 4.24 10.17 22.39
CA VAL A 598 5.06 9.57 23.45
C VAL A 598 4.77 8.09 23.47
N LYS A 599 5.78 7.25 23.42
CA LYS A 599 5.65 5.79 23.44
C LYS A 599 6.83 5.14 24.13
N GLY A 600 6.61 3.95 24.69
CA GLY A 600 7.64 3.16 25.28
C GLY A 600 7.27 1.69 25.30
N GLY A 601 8.28 0.85 25.49
CA GLY A 601 8.06 -0.58 25.52
C GLY A 601 9.22 -1.32 26.14
N VAL A 602 8.94 -2.53 26.55
CA VAL A 602 9.90 -3.46 27.14
C VAL A 602 9.79 -4.81 26.47
N ASN A 603 10.92 -5.48 26.36
CA ASN A 603 11.03 -6.80 25.82
C ASN A 603 11.93 -7.64 26.74
N TYR A 604 11.45 -8.80 27.17
CA TYR A 604 12.19 -9.70 28.05
C TYR A 604 12.36 -11.05 27.37
N LYS A 605 13.63 -11.45 27.19
CA LYS A 605 14.01 -12.78 26.72
C LYS A 605 14.24 -13.68 27.92
N PHE A 606 13.45 -14.74 28.01
CA PHE A 606 13.64 -15.70 29.09
C PHE A 606 15.00 -16.39 28.92
N PRO A 607 15.79 -16.54 30.02
CA PRO A 607 16.93 -17.45 30.00
C PRO A 607 16.45 -18.87 29.67
N HIS A 608 17.38 -19.73 29.28
CA HIS A 608 17.07 -21.14 29.05
C HIS A 608 16.34 -21.75 30.25
N ILE A 609 15.14 -22.29 29.99
CA ILE A 609 14.32 -22.97 31.01
C ILE A 609 14.46 -24.47 30.77
N ASP A 610 15.03 -25.19 31.79
CA ASP A 610 15.22 -26.64 31.72
C ASP A 610 13.87 -27.34 31.46
N GLY A 611 13.82 -28.21 30.45
CA GLY A 611 12.61 -28.91 30.03
C GLY A 611 11.74 -28.13 29.04
N TRP A 612 11.97 -26.84 28.81
CA TRP A 612 11.32 -26.04 27.80
C TRP A 612 12.33 -25.64 26.73
N GLY A 613 12.44 -26.43 25.67
CA GLY A 613 13.34 -26.12 24.53
C GLY A 613 12.95 -24.84 23.83
N GLY A 614 13.91 -24.18 23.17
CA GLY A 614 13.68 -22.99 22.39
C GLY A 614 13.87 -21.67 23.15
N GLN A 615 13.66 -20.57 22.46
CA GLN A 615 13.77 -19.22 22.97
C GLN A 615 12.38 -18.62 23.19
N HIS A 616 12.12 -18.10 24.37
CA HIS A 616 10.87 -17.47 24.76
C HIS A 616 11.09 -15.97 24.95
N ASN A 617 10.12 -15.16 24.51
CA ASN A 617 10.18 -13.73 24.55
C ASN A 617 8.81 -13.13 24.85
N VAL A 618 8.71 -12.18 25.77
CA VAL A 618 7.50 -11.41 26.08
C VAL A 618 7.82 -9.94 25.88
N PHE A 619 6.93 -9.22 25.21
CA PHE A 619 7.05 -7.79 25.09
C PHE A 619 5.74 -7.07 25.45
N GLY A 620 5.86 -5.83 25.84
CA GLY A 620 4.75 -4.91 25.99
C GLY A 620 5.14 -3.52 25.54
N ASN A 621 4.22 -2.83 24.89
CA ASN A 621 4.38 -1.43 24.53
C ASN A 621 3.11 -0.64 24.78
N ILE A 622 3.29 0.65 25.00
CA ILE A 622 2.19 1.60 25.18
C ILE A 622 2.58 2.93 24.52
N GLY A 623 1.58 3.69 24.06
CA GLY A 623 1.84 5.01 23.54
C GLY A 623 0.59 5.86 23.40
N TYR A 624 0.86 7.15 23.31
CA TYR A 624 -0.14 8.18 23.10
C TYR A 624 0.27 9.11 21.97
N ILE A 625 -0.67 9.41 21.06
CA ILE A 625 -0.49 10.29 19.92
C ILE A 625 -1.52 11.41 19.98
N SER A 626 -1.06 12.65 19.82
CA SER A 626 -1.89 13.79 19.44
C SER A 626 -1.54 14.19 18.01
N ARG A 627 -2.48 14.10 17.07
CA ARG A 627 -2.25 14.29 15.63
C ARG A 627 -3.19 15.35 15.07
N ALA A 628 -2.67 16.25 14.23
CA ALA A 628 -3.49 17.15 13.44
C ALA A 628 -4.44 16.37 12.51
N PRO A 629 -5.68 16.80 12.33
CA PRO A 629 -6.58 16.22 11.33
C PRO A 629 -6.05 16.47 9.92
N PHE A 630 -6.47 15.66 8.97
CA PHE A 630 -6.11 15.83 7.56
C PHE A 630 -6.66 17.15 7.00
N PHE A 631 -6.07 17.60 5.89
CA PHE A 631 -6.48 18.79 5.19
C PHE A 631 -7.95 18.71 4.73
N SER A 632 -8.25 17.69 3.91
CA SER A 632 -9.58 17.50 3.33
C SER A 632 -10.51 16.78 4.31
N GLY A 633 -11.66 17.40 4.60
CA GLY A 633 -12.67 16.87 5.51
C GLY A 633 -12.25 16.86 6.98
N GLY A 634 -11.11 17.45 7.31
CA GLY A 634 -10.60 17.62 8.64
C GLY A 634 -10.47 19.09 8.97
N VAL A 635 -9.38 19.74 8.56
CA VAL A 635 -9.15 21.17 8.77
C VAL A 635 -10.05 22.02 7.89
N PHE A 636 -10.23 21.64 6.63
CA PHE A 636 -11.19 22.27 5.73
C PHE A 636 -12.42 21.40 5.56
N LEU A 637 -13.60 22.03 5.58
CA LEU A 637 -14.85 21.34 5.32
C LEU A 637 -14.87 20.74 3.92
N ALA A 638 -15.26 19.50 3.79
CA ALA A 638 -15.52 18.87 2.50
C ALA A 638 -16.82 19.45 1.94
N SER A 639 -16.69 20.49 1.14
CA SER A 639 -17.77 21.15 0.39
C SER A 639 -17.22 21.67 -0.92
N GLN A 640 -18.10 22.06 -1.85
CA GLN A 640 -17.68 22.65 -3.14
C GLN A 640 -17.06 24.05 -2.98
N VAL A 641 -17.46 24.80 -1.94
CA VAL A 641 -17.05 26.20 -1.68
C VAL A 641 -16.19 26.24 -0.42
N SER A 642 -14.91 25.95 -0.51
CA SER A 642 -14.24 25.48 0.68
C SER A 642 -12.91 26.12 1.06
N ASN A 643 -12.83 27.46 1.07
CA ASN A 643 -11.88 28.10 1.96
C ASN A 643 -12.36 28.09 3.42
N GLN A 644 -13.51 27.45 3.69
CA GLN A 644 -14.05 27.38 5.04
C GLN A 644 -13.24 26.39 5.89
N VAL A 645 -12.61 26.95 6.91
CA VAL A 645 -11.98 26.18 7.98
C VAL A 645 -13.08 25.55 8.84
N ASN A 646 -12.88 24.29 9.20
CA ASN A 646 -13.76 23.60 10.13
C ASN A 646 -13.52 24.15 11.57
N PRO A 647 -14.49 24.85 12.17
CA PRO A 647 -14.31 25.46 13.48
C PRO A 647 -14.14 24.41 14.60
N ASP A 648 -14.61 23.20 14.39
CA ASP A 648 -14.56 22.11 15.35
C ASP A 648 -13.35 21.18 15.14
N ALA A 649 -12.45 21.50 14.20
CA ALA A 649 -11.25 20.71 13.95
C ALA A 649 -10.28 20.76 15.14
N VAL A 650 -10.20 19.70 15.90
CA VAL A 650 -9.25 19.51 17.00
C VAL A 650 -8.26 18.39 16.65
N ASN A 651 -7.16 18.33 17.40
CA ASN A 651 -6.25 17.21 17.26
C ASN A 651 -6.92 15.89 17.65
N GLU A 652 -6.72 14.89 16.83
CA GLU A 652 -7.09 13.52 17.12
C GLU A 652 -6.20 12.97 18.24
N LYS A 653 -6.77 12.16 19.14
CA LYS A 653 -6.10 11.59 20.30
C LYS A 653 -6.16 10.09 20.24
N ILE A 654 -5.01 9.45 20.20
CA ILE A 654 -4.91 8.00 20.08
C ILE A 654 -4.11 7.44 21.25
N PHE A 655 -4.71 6.56 22.02
CA PHE A 655 -4.03 5.75 23.02
C PHE A 655 -3.96 4.31 22.50
N SER A 656 -2.80 3.65 22.63
CA SER A 656 -2.65 2.25 22.24
C SER A 656 -1.73 1.51 23.19
N GLY A 657 -2.09 0.24 23.48
CA GLY A 657 -1.27 -0.69 24.22
C GLY A 657 -1.26 -2.06 23.55
N GLU A 658 -0.14 -2.75 23.64
CA GLU A 658 0.06 -4.07 23.05
C GLU A 658 0.92 -4.94 23.96
N VAL A 659 0.57 -6.22 24.06
CA VAL A 659 1.36 -7.27 24.72
C VAL A 659 1.53 -8.41 23.76
N GLY A 660 2.75 -8.93 23.62
CA GLY A 660 3.05 -10.05 22.75
C GLY A 660 3.95 -11.08 23.38
N TYR A 661 3.83 -12.29 22.85
CA TYR A 661 4.68 -13.43 23.22
C TYR A 661 5.22 -14.06 21.93
N SER A 662 6.50 -14.39 21.92
CA SER A 662 7.10 -15.16 20.85
C SER A 662 7.86 -16.37 21.35
N TYR A 663 7.72 -17.47 20.63
CA TYR A 663 8.44 -18.71 20.84
C TYR A 663 9.20 -19.08 19.57
N HIS A 664 10.46 -19.42 19.72
CA HIS A 664 11.33 -19.73 18.60
C HIS A 664 12.23 -20.94 18.86
N THR A 665 12.24 -21.87 17.91
CA THR A 665 13.18 -22.97 17.81
C THR A 665 13.80 -23.00 16.40
N ALA A 666 14.70 -23.92 16.14
CA ALA A 666 15.27 -24.12 14.80
C ALA A 666 14.20 -24.46 13.72
N ALA A 667 13.11 -25.12 14.10
CA ALA A 667 12.08 -25.57 13.19
C ALA A 667 10.74 -24.83 13.31
N PHE A 668 10.48 -24.18 14.43
CA PHE A 668 9.18 -23.60 14.74
C PHE A 668 9.28 -22.18 15.30
N THR A 669 8.44 -21.28 14.79
CA THR A 669 8.28 -19.93 15.33
C THR A 669 6.79 -19.67 15.52
N ALA A 670 6.42 -19.12 16.68
CA ALA A 670 5.07 -18.66 16.98
C ALA A 670 5.13 -17.26 17.60
N ASN A 671 4.28 -16.36 17.12
CA ASN A 671 4.09 -15.03 17.68
C ASN A 671 2.61 -14.85 17.99
N VAL A 672 2.30 -14.35 19.19
CA VAL A 672 0.94 -14.05 19.63
C VAL A 672 0.93 -12.62 20.17
N ASN A 673 0.02 -11.77 19.67
CA ASN A 673 -0.09 -10.38 20.08
C ASN A 673 -1.55 -10.07 20.46
N VAL A 674 -1.73 -9.33 21.54
CA VAL A 674 -3.01 -8.74 21.94
C VAL A 674 -2.85 -7.23 21.94
N TYR A 675 -3.77 -6.52 21.31
CA TYR A 675 -3.71 -5.07 21.21
C TYR A 675 -5.04 -4.41 21.59
N HIS A 676 -4.94 -3.17 22.08
CA HIS A 676 -6.06 -2.29 22.33
C HIS A 676 -5.67 -0.87 21.92
N THR A 677 -6.50 -0.24 21.07
CA THR A 677 -6.30 1.13 20.60
C THR A 677 -7.61 1.91 20.73
N GLU A 678 -7.58 2.99 21.47
CA GLU A 678 -8.68 3.94 21.58
C GLU A 678 -8.35 5.20 20.76
N TRP A 679 -9.25 5.62 19.89
CA TRP A 679 -9.12 6.81 19.06
C TRP A 679 -10.26 7.77 19.34
N LYS A 680 -9.94 8.99 19.76
CA LYS A 680 -10.88 10.04 20.09
C LYS A 680 -10.71 11.26 19.18
N ASP A 681 -11.78 12.02 19.06
CA ASP A 681 -11.84 13.31 18.36
C ASP A 681 -11.47 13.21 16.87
N LYS A 682 -11.71 12.05 16.25
CA LYS A 682 -11.50 11.89 14.82
C LYS A 682 -12.45 12.77 14.03
N THR A 683 -11.91 13.49 13.06
CA THR A 683 -12.68 14.23 12.06
C THR A 683 -12.82 13.35 10.83
N MET A 684 -14.02 13.23 10.27
CA MET A 684 -14.27 12.37 9.13
C MET A 684 -15.26 13.00 8.17
N ALA A 685 -14.93 13.01 6.87
CA ALA A 685 -15.88 13.32 5.82
C ALA A 685 -16.32 12.01 5.13
N LYS A 686 -17.62 11.85 4.95
CA LYS A 686 -18.21 10.74 4.16
C LYS A 686 -19.07 11.29 3.05
N MET A 687 -19.00 10.64 1.90
CA MET A 687 -19.91 10.92 0.79
C MET A 687 -21.22 10.16 1.01
N THR A 688 -22.33 10.85 0.78
CA THR A 688 -23.67 10.28 0.77
C THR A 688 -24.41 10.74 -0.49
N GLU A 689 -25.50 10.06 -0.82
CA GLU A 689 -26.40 10.39 -1.91
C GLU A 689 -27.73 10.88 -1.32
N ILE A 690 -28.09 12.10 -1.64
CA ILE A 690 -29.37 12.70 -1.20
C ILE A 690 -30.23 13.09 -2.41
N PRO A 691 -31.55 12.97 -2.32
CA PRO A 691 -32.46 13.48 -3.35
C PRO A 691 -32.51 15.01 -3.30
N VAL A 692 -32.31 15.68 -4.42
CA VAL A 692 -32.42 17.13 -4.56
C VAL A 692 -33.17 17.42 -5.87
N ASP A 693 -34.30 18.05 -5.81
CA ASP A 693 -35.12 18.43 -6.98
C ASP A 693 -35.36 17.28 -7.99
N GLY A 694 -35.62 16.08 -7.50
CA GLY A 694 -35.87 14.89 -8.33
C GLY A 694 -34.59 14.21 -8.86
N ASN A 695 -33.42 14.76 -8.60
CA ASN A 695 -32.10 14.18 -8.93
C ASN A 695 -31.41 13.65 -7.68
N VAL A 696 -30.43 12.77 -7.85
CA VAL A 696 -29.56 12.31 -6.77
C VAL A 696 -28.26 13.14 -6.80
N GLU A 697 -28.01 13.88 -5.73
CA GLU A 697 -26.71 14.56 -5.56
C GLU A 697 -25.81 13.81 -4.59
N ARG A 698 -24.55 13.66 -4.99
CA ARG A 698 -23.46 13.16 -4.13
C ARG A 698 -22.93 14.33 -3.33
N THR A 699 -23.12 14.29 -2.02
CA THR A 699 -22.71 15.34 -1.09
C THR A 699 -21.84 14.80 0.01
N TRP A 700 -21.12 15.69 0.71
CA TRP A 700 -20.25 15.33 1.79
C TRP A 700 -20.90 15.62 3.15
N ILE A 701 -20.72 14.66 4.06
CA ILE A 701 -21.03 14.83 5.47
C ILE A 701 -19.72 15.06 6.20
N ASN A 702 -19.61 16.14 6.95
CA ASN A 702 -18.47 16.44 7.80
C ASN A 702 -18.84 16.10 9.25
N MET A 703 -18.22 15.04 9.80
CA MET A 703 -18.45 14.56 11.16
C MET A 703 -17.29 14.91 12.06
N GLN A 704 -17.59 15.32 13.29
CA GLN A 704 -16.65 15.76 14.31
C GLN A 704 -16.75 14.89 15.56
N GLY A 705 -15.60 14.71 16.25
CA GLY A 705 -15.59 14.00 17.52
C GLY A 705 -15.95 12.53 17.40
N VAL A 706 -15.62 11.88 16.29
CA VAL A 706 -15.82 10.44 16.09
C VAL A 706 -14.83 9.69 16.97
N ASN A 707 -15.32 8.79 17.82
CA ASN A 707 -14.50 7.94 18.69
C ASN A 707 -14.65 6.48 18.29
N SER A 708 -13.54 5.75 18.30
CA SER A 708 -13.54 4.31 18.03
C SER A 708 -12.58 3.54 18.92
N ILE A 709 -12.84 2.25 19.04
CA ILE A 709 -11.95 1.27 19.69
C ILE A 709 -11.61 0.19 18.69
N HIS A 710 -10.32 -0.15 18.65
CA HIS A 710 -9.74 -1.24 17.86
C HIS A 710 -9.00 -2.18 18.81
N GLU A 711 -9.51 -3.34 19.03
CA GLU A 711 -8.90 -4.37 19.89
C GLU A 711 -8.88 -5.71 19.18
N GLY A 712 -7.92 -6.58 19.52
CA GLY A 712 -7.84 -7.87 18.90
C GLY A 712 -6.67 -8.74 19.31
N LEU A 713 -6.70 -9.96 18.77
CA LEU A 713 -5.68 -11.00 18.90
C LEU A 713 -5.10 -11.33 17.52
N GLU A 714 -3.79 -11.42 17.44
CA GLU A 714 -3.06 -11.84 16.24
C GLU A 714 -2.15 -13.02 16.58
N VAL A 715 -2.12 -14.02 15.70
CA VAL A 715 -1.22 -15.17 15.77
C VAL A 715 -0.52 -15.35 14.44
N ASP A 716 0.78 -15.59 14.49
CA ASP A 716 1.64 -15.85 13.34
C ASP A 716 2.51 -17.08 13.63
N LEU A 717 2.47 -18.06 12.74
CA LEU A 717 3.14 -19.33 12.89
C LEU A 717 4.02 -19.63 11.67
N SER A 718 5.20 -20.16 11.90
CA SER A 718 6.07 -20.74 10.87
C SER A 718 6.65 -22.06 11.36
N TYR A 719 6.53 -23.12 10.57
CA TYR A 719 7.03 -24.45 10.88
C TYR A 719 7.78 -25.05 9.70
N LYS A 720 9.06 -25.34 9.88
CA LYS A 720 9.96 -25.92 8.87
C LYS A 720 10.62 -27.18 9.45
N PRO A 721 9.89 -28.31 9.50
CA PRO A 721 10.43 -29.55 10.08
C PRO A 721 11.52 -30.18 9.24
N ALA A 722 11.55 -29.91 7.93
CA ALA A 722 12.46 -30.49 6.98
C ALA A 722 12.79 -29.50 5.84
N LYS A 723 13.87 -29.74 5.10
CA LYS A 723 14.29 -28.90 3.98
C LYS A 723 13.28 -28.87 2.82
N TRP A 724 12.48 -29.94 2.68
CA TRP A 724 11.53 -30.11 1.60
C TRP A 724 10.11 -29.59 1.90
N PHE A 725 9.85 -29.13 3.16
CA PHE A 725 8.51 -28.69 3.58
C PHE A 725 8.55 -27.50 4.52
N SER A 726 7.66 -26.54 4.30
CA SER A 726 7.36 -25.46 5.25
C SER A 726 5.88 -25.15 5.32
N LEU A 727 5.40 -24.87 6.53
CA LEU A 727 4.04 -24.47 6.83
C LEU A 727 4.07 -23.06 7.46
N ARG A 728 3.13 -22.23 7.05
CA ARG A 728 2.86 -20.93 7.68
C ARG A 728 1.40 -20.87 8.06
N GLY A 729 1.12 -20.27 9.21
CA GLY A 729 -0.25 -20.03 9.67
C GLY A 729 -0.41 -18.62 10.19
N MET A 730 -1.57 -18.05 9.98
CA MET A 730 -1.91 -16.75 10.57
C MET A 730 -3.37 -16.75 11.02
N LEU A 731 -3.64 -16.03 12.11
CA LEU A 731 -4.98 -15.72 12.59
C LEU A 731 -5.01 -14.30 13.12
N SER A 732 -6.04 -13.55 12.77
CA SER A 732 -6.33 -12.25 13.35
C SER A 732 -7.82 -12.20 13.68
N VAL A 733 -8.14 -11.87 14.93
CA VAL A 733 -9.50 -11.66 15.42
C VAL A 733 -9.58 -10.26 15.98
N GLY A 734 -10.35 -9.40 15.35
CA GLY A 734 -10.57 -8.02 15.75
C GLY A 734 -11.98 -7.77 16.29
N ASN A 735 -12.10 -6.70 17.04
CA ASN A 735 -13.37 -6.12 17.46
C ASN A 735 -13.25 -4.59 17.33
N TRP A 736 -13.62 -4.10 16.15
CA TRP A 736 -13.50 -2.69 15.82
C TRP A 736 -14.88 -2.06 15.75
N ARG A 737 -15.09 -0.98 16.52
CA ARG A 737 -16.37 -0.32 16.60
C ARG A 737 -16.26 1.15 17.00
N TRP A 738 -17.26 1.91 16.67
CA TRP A 738 -17.42 3.27 17.11
C TRP A 738 -18.02 3.31 18.52
N THR A 739 -17.64 4.32 19.32
CA THR A 739 -17.99 4.33 20.76
C THR A 739 -18.91 5.47 21.16
N ASN A 740 -19.20 6.40 20.24
CA ASN A 740 -20.09 7.53 20.52
C ASN A 740 -21.01 7.85 19.33
N ASN A 741 -21.93 8.78 19.56
CA ASN A 741 -22.79 9.39 18.57
C ASN A 741 -22.22 10.77 18.21
N PRO A 742 -21.41 10.90 17.14
CA PRO A 742 -20.80 12.17 16.77
C PRO A 742 -21.83 13.14 16.21
N VAL A 743 -21.43 14.41 16.09
CA VAL A 743 -22.17 15.44 15.39
C VAL A 743 -21.53 15.75 14.05
N GLY A 744 -22.29 16.29 13.12
CA GLY A 744 -21.77 16.67 11.81
C GLY A 744 -22.73 17.56 11.04
N TYR A 745 -22.28 17.94 9.85
CA TYR A 745 -22.96 18.88 8.97
C TYR A 745 -23.08 18.28 7.57
N PHE A 746 -24.23 18.51 6.92
CA PHE A 746 -24.38 18.38 5.49
C PHE A 746 -24.23 19.73 4.82
N TYR A 747 -23.57 19.73 3.66
CA TYR A 747 -23.47 20.93 2.82
C TYR A 747 -23.89 20.59 1.39
N ASN A 748 -24.71 21.46 0.80
CA ASN A 748 -25.01 21.38 -0.62
C ASN A 748 -23.84 21.90 -1.47
N SER A 749 -23.98 21.82 -2.79
CA SER A 749 -22.98 22.29 -3.75
C SER A 749 -22.72 23.80 -3.69
N ALA A 750 -23.61 24.59 -3.07
CA ALA A 750 -23.44 26.00 -2.82
C ALA A 750 -22.75 26.31 -1.48
N GLY A 751 -22.34 25.29 -0.71
CA GLY A 751 -21.74 25.46 0.62
C GLY A 751 -22.72 25.90 1.70
N GLN A 752 -24.01 25.69 1.48
CA GLN A 752 -25.04 25.99 2.47
C GLN A 752 -25.30 24.73 3.30
N PRO A 753 -25.46 24.86 4.64
CA PRO A 753 -25.91 23.75 5.46
C PRO A 753 -27.30 23.29 5.02
N ILE A 754 -27.50 22.00 4.94
CA ILE A 754 -28.77 21.38 4.53
C ILE A 754 -29.20 20.33 5.53
N ASP A 755 -30.51 20.07 5.58
CA ASP A 755 -31.06 18.94 6.31
C ASP A 755 -30.80 17.59 5.59
N LYS A 756 -31.24 16.52 6.22
CA LYS A 756 -31.12 15.16 5.67
C LYS A 756 -31.96 14.89 4.41
N PHE A 757 -32.81 15.82 4.02
CA PHE A 757 -33.64 15.78 2.80
C PHE A 757 -33.14 16.73 1.70
N GLY A 758 -32.03 17.45 1.95
CA GLY A 758 -31.45 18.39 1.01
C GLY A 758 -32.00 19.81 1.08
N HIS A 759 -32.90 20.14 2.02
CA HIS A 759 -33.42 21.48 2.15
C HIS A 759 -32.42 22.39 2.89
N PRO A 760 -32.18 23.62 2.42
CA PRO A 760 -31.34 24.57 3.12
C PRO A 760 -31.85 24.83 4.55
N LEU A 761 -30.91 24.81 5.50
CA LEU A 761 -31.19 25.15 6.89
C LEU A 761 -31.14 26.67 7.09
N ASP A 762 -32.04 27.18 7.91
CA ASP A 762 -32.07 28.60 8.25
C ASP A 762 -30.91 28.93 9.19
N GLN A 763 -29.92 29.61 8.68
CA GLN A 763 -28.75 30.04 9.43
C GLN A 763 -29.04 31.20 10.42
N SER A 764 -30.20 31.88 10.33
CA SER A 764 -30.57 32.92 11.26
C SER A 764 -30.77 32.42 12.69
N GLN A 765 -30.95 31.10 12.85
CA GLN A 765 -31.10 30.43 14.15
C GLN A 765 -29.75 30.04 14.79
N GLY A 766 -28.62 30.32 14.12
CA GLY A 766 -27.27 30.01 14.60
C GLY A 766 -26.70 28.68 14.10
N PRO A 767 -25.36 28.49 14.25
CA PRO A 767 -24.67 27.33 13.71
C PRO A 767 -25.08 26.00 14.33
N ASP A 768 -25.61 26.00 15.56
CA ASP A 768 -26.02 24.78 16.24
C ASP A 768 -27.24 24.13 15.63
N HIS A 769 -28.10 24.86 14.91
CA HIS A 769 -29.24 24.30 14.21
C HIS A 769 -28.88 23.51 12.94
N ALA A 770 -27.67 23.70 12.42
CA ALA A 770 -27.14 22.90 11.30
C ALA A 770 -26.50 21.60 11.76
N ARG A 771 -26.25 21.42 13.07
CA ARG A 771 -25.62 20.21 13.61
C ARG A 771 -26.62 19.07 13.70
N MET A 772 -26.26 17.95 13.11
CA MET A 772 -27.03 16.69 13.20
C MET A 772 -26.23 15.67 13.98
N ARG A 773 -26.92 14.90 14.82
CA ARG A 773 -26.32 13.79 15.55
C ARG A 773 -26.49 12.51 14.78
N PHE A 774 -25.41 11.74 14.65
CA PHE A 774 -25.38 10.46 13.97
C PHE A 774 -25.38 9.33 14.97
N ASN A 775 -26.30 8.38 14.82
CA ASN A 775 -26.41 7.20 15.69
C ASN A 775 -25.38 6.15 15.28
N GLN A 776 -24.16 6.25 15.81
CA GLN A 776 -23.03 5.39 15.45
C GLN A 776 -22.43 4.63 16.63
N LYS A 777 -22.88 4.90 17.85
CA LYS A 777 -22.37 4.20 19.03
C LYS A 777 -22.59 2.69 18.87
N ASP A 778 -21.53 1.91 19.11
CA ASP A 778 -21.44 0.46 18.99
C ASP A 778 -21.59 -0.11 17.56
N VAL A 779 -21.71 0.74 16.55
CA VAL A 779 -21.65 0.33 15.14
C VAL A 779 -20.28 -0.27 14.84
N LYS A 780 -20.26 -1.46 14.22
CA LYS A 780 -19.02 -2.11 13.76
C LYS A 780 -18.36 -1.29 12.66
N GLU A 781 -17.05 -1.13 12.76
CA GLU A 781 -16.29 -0.49 11.70
C GLU A 781 -16.20 -1.44 10.50
N GLY A 782 -16.65 -0.96 9.34
CA GLY A 782 -16.74 -1.73 8.11
C GLY A 782 -15.54 -1.52 7.18
N GLY A 783 -15.56 -2.17 6.02
CA GLY A 783 -14.53 -2.07 5.00
C GLY A 783 -13.30 -2.94 5.27
N SER A 784 -13.33 -3.79 6.30
CA SER A 784 -12.28 -4.78 6.60
C SER A 784 -12.86 -5.98 7.34
N ALA A 785 -12.40 -7.19 7.01
CA ALA A 785 -12.78 -8.38 7.75
C ALA A 785 -12.17 -8.37 9.15
N GLN A 786 -13.00 -8.46 10.19
CA GLN A 786 -12.57 -8.49 11.59
C GLN A 786 -12.04 -9.87 12.03
N LEU A 787 -12.24 -10.91 11.21
CA LEU A 787 -11.61 -12.20 11.37
C LEU A 787 -10.94 -12.59 10.06
N THR A 788 -9.63 -12.80 10.11
CA THR A 788 -8.84 -13.33 8.99
C THR A 788 -8.00 -14.51 9.45
N ALA A 789 -7.95 -15.58 8.66
CA ALA A 789 -7.12 -16.74 8.90
C ALA A 789 -6.41 -17.17 7.62
N GLY A 790 -5.26 -17.77 7.73
CA GLY A 790 -4.52 -18.26 6.58
C GLY A 790 -3.61 -19.44 6.92
N LEU A 791 -3.47 -20.36 5.95
CA LEU A 791 -2.53 -21.45 6.00
C LEU A 791 -1.78 -21.52 4.67
N GLY A 792 -0.46 -21.49 4.71
CA GLY A 792 0.40 -21.56 3.55
C GLY A 792 1.35 -22.76 3.64
N PHE A 793 1.39 -23.55 2.60
CA PHE A 793 2.27 -24.72 2.46
C PHE A 793 3.29 -24.45 1.36
N ASN A 794 4.56 -24.76 1.59
CA ASN A 794 5.52 -24.87 0.51
C ASN A 794 6.18 -26.24 0.55
N VAL A 795 6.26 -26.86 -0.63
CA VAL A 795 6.93 -28.14 -0.84
C VAL A 795 8.06 -27.93 -1.84
N TYR A 796 9.22 -28.49 -1.55
CA TYR A 796 10.43 -28.44 -2.38
C TYR A 796 10.79 -29.88 -2.78
N PRO A 797 10.11 -30.45 -3.81
CA PRO A 797 10.27 -31.88 -4.17
C PRO A 797 11.65 -32.22 -4.69
N MET A 798 12.32 -31.26 -5.32
CA MET A 798 13.65 -31.38 -5.88
C MET A 798 14.34 -30.00 -5.87
N GLU A 799 15.66 -29.99 -6.08
CA GLU A 799 16.41 -28.74 -6.16
C GLU A 799 15.86 -27.82 -7.26
N GLY A 800 15.65 -26.57 -6.92
CA GLY A 800 15.10 -25.56 -7.82
C GLY A 800 13.57 -25.58 -7.99
N LEU A 801 12.85 -26.63 -7.59
CA LEU A 801 11.39 -26.68 -7.71
C LEU A 801 10.73 -26.38 -6.37
N ARG A 802 9.84 -25.37 -6.38
CA ARG A 802 8.94 -25.02 -5.29
C ARG A 802 7.49 -25.11 -5.76
N ILE A 803 6.63 -25.64 -4.92
CA ILE A 803 5.17 -25.60 -5.08
C ILE A 803 4.61 -25.03 -3.78
N GLY A 804 3.80 -24.00 -3.89
CA GLY A 804 3.16 -23.33 -2.77
C GLY A 804 1.65 -23.29 -2.91
N LEU A 805 0.94 -23.50 -1.81
CA LEU A 805 -0.51 -23.38 -1.72
C LEU A 805 -0.84 -22.53 -0.51
N ASP A 806 -1.60 -21.45 -0.71
CA ASP A 806 -2.05 -20.56 0.33
C ASP A 806 -3.58 -20.57 0.39
N TRP A 807 -4.14 -21.00 1.53
CA TRP A 807 -5.55 -20.87 1.85
C TRP A 807 -5.76 -19.67 2.74
N LYS A 808 -6.79 -18.87 2.47
CA LYS A 808 -7.15 -17.66 3.19
C LYS A 808 -8.64 -17.67 3.50
N TYR A 809 -9.02 -17.21 4.68
CA TYR A 809 -10.40 -17.15 5.13
C TYR A 809 -10.70 -15.79 5.73
N PHE A 810 -11.85 -15.23 5.37
CA PHE A 810 -12.32 -13.92 5.79
C PHE A 810 -13.73 -14.01 6.31
N SER A 811 -13.95 -13.46 7.49
CA SER A 811 -15.26 -13.46 8.14
C SER A 811 -15.43 -12.22 9.03
N ASN A 812 -16.62 -12.04 9.59
CA ASN A 812 -16.95 -10.83 10.34
C ASN A 812 -16.60 -9.56 9.56
N TYR A 813 -16.86 -9.61 8.25
CA TYR A 813 -16.75 -8.46 7.38
C TYR A 813 -18.08 -7.71 7.41
N TYR A 814 -18.06 -6.47 7.89
CA TYR A 814 -19.22 -5.58 7.89
C TYR A 814 -19.12 -4.61 6.72
N ALA A 815 -20.26 -4.34 6.06
CA ALA A 815 -20.35 -3.31 5.05
C ALA A 815 -19.91 -1.95 5.62
N ASP A 816 -19.31 -1.10 4.79
CA ASP A 816 -18.88 0.21 5.27
C ASP A 816 -20.13 1.05 5.58
N TYR A 817 -20.22 1.50 6.83
CA TYR A 817 -21.38 2.22 7.31
C TYR A 817 -21.64 3.46 6.45
N ALA A 818 -22.78 3.49 5.78
CA ALA A 818 -23.26 4.65 5.05
C ALA A 818 -24.28 5.38 5.93
N VAL A 819 -24.11 6.69 6.06
CA VAL A 819 -25.08 7.50 6.78
C VAL A 819 -26.34 7.61 5.94
N THR A 820 -27.45 7.12 6.46
CA THR A 820 -28.78 7.25 5.86
C THR A 820 -29.63 8.23 6.64
N ALA A 821 -30.76 8.67 6.06
CA ALA A 821 -31.71 9.53 6.75
C ALA A 821 -32.24 8.90 8.06
N ASN A 822 -32.26 7.56 8.15
CA ASN A 822 -32.68 6.83 9.34
C ASN A 822 -31.67 6.89 10.49
N ASP A 823 -30.37 7.13 10.18
CA ASP A 823 -29.31 7.18 11.18
C ASP A 823 -29.15 8.57 11.81
N ILE A 824 -29.88 9.57 11.31
CA ILE A 824 -29.79 10.95 11.75
C ILE A 824 -30.94 11.24 12.70
N SER A 825 -30.58 11.76 13.87
CA SER A 825 -31.52 12.20 14.89
C SER A 825 -31.18 13.61 15.36
N LEU A 826 -32.15 14.49 15.45
CA LEU A 826 -32.01 15.81 16.05
C LEU A 826 -32.14 15.75 17.58
N ASP A 827 -32.87 14.78 18.11
CA ASP A 827 -33.21 14.59 19.50
C ASP A 827 -32.39 13.50 20.22
N GLY A 828 -31.53 12.79 19.52
CA GLY A 828 -30.58 11.84 20.11
C GLY A 828 -31.17 10.48 20.48
N VAL A 829 -32.43 10.21 20.17
CA VAL A 829 -33.08 8.93 20.50
C VAL A 829 -33.31 8.13 19.23
N LYS A 830 -32.43 7.16 18.93
CA LYS A 830 -32.69 6.16 17.91
C LYS A 830 -32.08 4.80 18.20
N THR A 831 -32.72 3.79 17.60
CA THR A 831 -32.31 2.40 17.69
C THR A 831 -30.95 2.17 17.03
N PHE A 832 -30.08 1.45 17.71
CA PHE A 832 -28.82 0.96 17.20
C PHE A 832 -29.04 0.02 16.00
N HIS A 833 -28.27 0.19 14.94
CA HIS A 833 -28.25 -0.70 13.77
C HIS A 833 -26.84 -1.21 13.51
N THR A 834 -26.71 -2.53 13.43
CA THR A 834 -25.45 -3.14 12.98
C THR A 834 -25.42 -3.10 11.45
N PRO A 835 -24.34 -2.65 10.82
CA PRO A 835 -24.20 -2.72 9.37
C PRO A 835 -24.32 -4.16 8.87
N TRP A 836 -24.76 -4.31 7.62
CA TRP A 836 -24.85 -5.64 7.02
C TRP A 836 -23.55 -6.43 7.16
N LYS A 837 -23.67 -7.63 7.69
CA LYS A 837 -22.56 -8.57 7.77
C LYS A 837 -22.47 -9.35 6.47
N VAL A 838 -21.43 -9.06 5.68
CA VAL A 838 -21.15 -9.70 4.40
C VAL A 838 -20.85 -11.19 4.62
N PRO A 839 -21.29 -12.09 3.74
CA PRO A 839 -20.98 -13.52 3.82
C PRO A 839 -19.48 -13.79 3.91
N ALA A 840 -19.11 -14.75 4.76
CA ALA A 840 -17.74 -15.21 4.88
C ALA A 840 -17.30 -15.95 3.60
N TYR A 841 -16.00 -15.86 3.28
CA TYR A 841 -15.45 -16.56 2.13
C TYR A 841 -14.04 -17.08 2.38
N GLY A 842 -13.65 -18.08 1.59
CA GLY A 842 -12.31 -18.64 1.61
C GLY A 842 -11.72 -18.68 0.20
N LEU A 843 -10.45 -18.33 0.07
CA LEU A 843 -9.73 -18.34 -1.20
C LEU A 843 -8.54 -19.28 -1.11
N VAL A 844 -8.23 -19.93 -2.22
CA VAL A 844 -7.05 -20.79 -2.36
C VAL A 844 -6.20 -20.27 -3.51
N ASP A 845 -4.93 -20.00 -3.25
CA ASP A 845 -3.96 -19.61 -4.27
C ASP A 845 -2.92 -20.74 -4.43
N LEU A 846 -2.55 -21.02 -5.68
CA LEU A 846 -1.50 -21.97 -6.02
C LEU A 846 -0.35 -21.23 -6.70
N SER A 847 0.88 -21.52 -6.29
CA SER A 847 2.08 -21.00 -6.92
C SER A 847 3.07 -22.13 -7.17
N ALA A 848 3.79 -22.08 -8.28
CA ALA A 848 4.89 -22.96 -8.57
C ALA A 848 6.05 -22.19 -9.19
N GLY A 849 7.27 -22.58 -8.88
CA GLY A 849 8.46 -21.97 -9.46
C GLY A 849 9.55 -23.02 -9.66
N TYR A 850 10.16 -23.04 -10.85
CA TYR A 850 11.27 -23.92 -11.15
C TYR A 850 12.48 -23.09 -11.63
N THR A 851 13.56 -23.21 -10.89
CA THR A 851 14.82 -22.53 -11.20
C THR A 851 15.83 -23.54 -11.74
N PHE A 852 16.35 -23.28 -12.93
CA PHE A 852 17.27 -24.15 -13.66
C PHE A 852 18.33 -23.33 -14.40
N GLN A 853 19.33 -24.00 -14.96
CA GLN A 853 20.33 -23.37 -15.82
C GLN A 853 19.92 -23.52 -17.29
N MET A 854 19.89 -22.43 -18.05
CA MET A 854 19.63 -22.40 -19.47
C MET A 854 20.72 -21.58 -20.15
N GLY A 855 21.55 -22.21 -21.01
CA GLY A 855 22.65 -21.53 -21.69
C GLY A 855 23.68 -20.88 -20.77
N GLY A 856 23.88 -21.39 -19.55
CA GLY A 856 24.76 -20.81 -18.55
C GLY A 856 24.11 -19.74 -17.67
N TYR A 857 22.86 -19.34 -17.94
CA TYR A 857 22.12 -18.35 -17.16
C TYR A 857 21.15 -19.01 -16.20
N LYS A 858 21.06 -18.45 -14.99
CA LYS A 858 20.07 -18.89 -13.99
C LYS A 858 18.67 -18.42 -14.42
N THR A 859 17.83 -19.37 -14.81
CA THR A 859 16.48 -19.10 -15.33
C THR A 859 15.44 -19.60 -14.35
N THR A 860 14.41 -18.82 -14.10
CA THR A 860 13.27 -19.18 -13.25
C THR A 860 11.98 -19.07 -14.06
N LEU A 861 11.26 -20.18 -14.19
CA LEU A 861 9.88 -20.22 -14.68
C LEU A 861 8.96 -20.29 -13.47
N SER A 862 8.01 -19.38 -13.35
CA SER A 862 7.04 -19.37 -12.26
C SER A 862 5.62 -19.17 -12.77
N GLY A 863 4.66 -19.82 -12.10
CA GLY A 863 3.24 -19.68 -12.36
C GLY A 863 2.46 -19.44 -11.08
N ASN A 864 1.41 -18.65 -11.18
CA ASN A 864 0.51 -18.35 -10.08
C ASN A 864 -0.94 -18.52 -10.56
N ILE A 865 -1.77 -19.10 -9.70
CA ILE A 865 -3.23 -19.15 -9.84
C ILE A 865 -3.82 -18.58 -8.58
N GLU A 866 -4.39 -17.39 -8.66
CA GLU A 866 -5.16 -16.78 -7.60
C GLU A 866 -6.61 -17.25 -7.67
N ASN A 867 -7.26 -17.46 -6.53
CA ASN A 867 -8.62 -17.97 -6.45
C ASN A 867 -8.79 -19.26 -7.28
N LEU A 868 -7.98 -20.28 -6.99
CA LEU A 868 -7.92 -21.57 -7.71
C LEU A 868 -9.30 -22.22 -7.88
N LEU A 869 -10.16 -22.11 -6.88
CA LEU A 869 -11.49 -22.71 -6.85
C LEU A 869 -12.55 -21.86 -7.55
N ASP A 870 -12.18 -20.70 -8.10
CA ASP A 870 -13.08 -19.75 -8.74
C ASP A 870 -14.26 -19.32 -7.85
N GLN A 871 -13.97 -19.16 -6.56
CA GLN A 871 -14.98 -18.78 -5.56
C GLN A 871 -15.50 -17.38 -5.84
N GLU A 872 -16.82 -17.24 -5.97
CA GLU A 872 -17.48 -15.93 -5.96
C GLU A 872 -17.55 -15.37 -4.54
N TYR A 873 -17.17 -14.11 -4.36
CA TYR A 873 -17.18 -13.46 -3.04
C TYR A 873 -17.37 -11.95 -3.17
N ILE A 874 -17.92 -11.35 -2.14
CA ILE A 874 -18.07 -9.91 -2.05
C ILE A 874 -16.80 -9.35 -1.40
N SER A 875 -16.06 -8.53 -2.16
CA SER A 875 -14.81 -7.90 -1.73
C SER A 875 -15.02 -6.54 -1.05
N GLN A 876 -16.14 -5.87 -1.38
CA GLN A 876 -16.48 -4.56 -0.85
C GLN A 876 -18.00 -4.38 -0.83
N ALA A 877 -18.52 -3.78 0.24
CA ALA A 877 -19.92 -3.41 0.33
C ALA A 877 -20.08 -2.13 1.17
N TYR A 878 -21.03 -1.31 0.77
CA TYR A 878 -21.55 -0.20 1.57
C TYR A 878 -22.92 -0.58 2.10
N ASP A 879 -23.18 -0.18 3.33
CA ASP A 879 -24.44 -0.46 4.00
C ASP A 879 -25.57 0.36 3.36
N GLY A 880 -26.77 -0.14 3.47
CA GLY A 880 -27.98 0.54 2.97
C GLY A 880 -28.95 0.89 4.09
N ALA A 881 -30.10 1.48 3.74
CA ALA A 881 -31.09 1.97 4.70
C ALA A 881 -31.72 0.87 5.56
N GLY A 882 -31.73 -0.38 5.09
CA GLY A 882 -32.25 -1.54 5.83
C GLY A 882 -31.19 -2.26 6.64
N HIS A 883 -29.91 -1.92 6.52
CA HIS A 883 -28.75 -2.59 7.15
C HIS A 883 -28.70 -4.11 6.86
N ASP A 884 -29.09 -4.50 5.64
CA ASP A 884 -29.16 -5.87 5.17
C ASP A 884 -28.67 -6.01 3.72
N TRP A 885 -28.60 -7.25 3.24
CA TRP A 885 -28.10 -7.56 1.89
C TRP A 885 -28.99 -6.97 0.78
N SER A 886 -30.28 -6.76 1.01
CA SER A 886 -31.22 -6.29 -0.01
C SER A 886 -31.13 -4.78 -0.26
N THR A 887 -30.75 -4.04 0.77
CA THR A 887 -30.57 -2.59 0.72
C THR A 887 -29.13 -2.14 0.64
N ALA A 888 -28.16 -3.06 0.88
CA ALA A 888 -26.74 -2.76 0.72
C ALA A 888 -26.48 -2.25 -0.70
N ASN A 889 -25.80 -1.11 -0.79
CA ASN A 889 -25.50 -0.49 -2.07
C ASN A 889 -24.00 -0.52 -2.34
N ARG A 890 -23.59 -0.19 -3.58
CA ARG A 890 -22.17 -0.21 -3.98
C ARG A 890 -21.45 -1.49 -3.57
N VAL A 891 -22.14 -2.63 -3.74
CA VAL A 891 -21.53 -3.95 -3.55
C VAL A 891 -20.63 -4.27 -4.74
N PHE A 892 -19.44 -4.78 -4.46
CA PHE A 892 -18.50 -5.25 -5.48
C PHE A 892 -18.06 -6.66 -5.18
N TYR A 893 -18.06 -7.50 -6.22
CA TYR A 893 -17.52 -8.84 -6.14
C TYR A 893 -16.02 -8.83 -6.41
N GLY A 894 -15.30 -9.74 -5.79
CA GLY A 894 -13.89 -9.96 -6.02
C GLY A 894 -13.62 -10.60 -7.38
N PHE A 895 -12.34 -10.70 -7.72
CA PHE A 895 -11.94 -11.32 -8.99
C PHE A 895 -12.16 -12.84 -8.93
N GLY A 896 -12.63 -13.40 -10.02
CA GLY A 896 -12.59 -14.83 -10.29
C GLY A 896 -11.16 -15.35 -10.41
N ARG A 897 -11.00 -16.57 -10.89
CA ARG A 897 -9.68 -17.21 -11.06
C ARG A 897 -8.77 -16.38 -11.96
N GLN A 898 -7.58 -16.01 -11.44
CA GLN A 898 -6.55 -15.31 -12.19
C GLN A 898 -5.31 -16.19 -12.32
N MET A 899 -4.77 -16.29 -13.53
CA MET A 899 -3.59 -17.11 -13.84
C MET A 899 -2.49 -16.24 -14.42
N SER A 900 -1.25 -16.52 -14.04
CA SER A 900 -0.08 -15.90 -14.66
C SER A 900 1.09 -16.87 -14.76
N VAL A 901 1.92 -16.64 -15.77
CA VAL A 901 3.20 -17.31 -15.96
C VAL A 901 4.27 -16.27 -16.19
N LYS A 902 5.44 -16.46 -15.58
CA LYS A 902 6.56 -15.53 -15.66
C LYS A 902 7.86 -16.29 -15.90
N LEU A 903 8.63 -15.83 -16.87
CA LEU A 903 10.00 -16.27 -17.14
C LEU A 903 10.97 -15.17 -16.73
N LYS A 904 11.95 -15.50 -15.88
CA LYS A 904 13.02 -14.59 -15.46
C LYS A 904 14.37 -15.23 -15.76
N VAL A 905 15.21 -14.53 -16.51
CA VAL A 905 16.58 -14.93 -16.84
C VAL A 905 17.53 -13.98 -16.13
N ASN A 906 18.43 -14.53 -15.29
CA ASN A 906 19.48 -13.76 -14.61
C ASN A 906 20.84 -14.02 -15.28
N PHE A 907 21.59 -12.94 -15.52
CA PHE A 907 22.87 -12.98 -16.21
C PHE A 907 23.95 -12.13 -15.53
#